data_dcc255357837ad0978d641b1c5d5ed64
#
_entry.id   dcc255357837ad0978d641b1c5d5ed64
#
_cell.length_a   1.000
_cell.length_b   1.000
_cell.length_c   1.000
_cell.angle_alpha   90.00
_cell.angle_beta   90.00
_cell.angle_gamma   90.00
#
_symmetry.space_group_name_H-M   'P 1'
#
loop_
_entity.id
_entity.type
_entity.pdbx_description
1 polymer ?
#
loop_
_entity_poly.entity_id
_entity_poly.type
_entity_poly.pdbx_seq_one_letter_code
_entity_poly.pdbx_strand_id
1 'polypeptide(L)'
;MKKVRTLGTKRWVCAILVCALLLTTPSLALAASAPEQTVTAQPLTLESIPDELAQTLELDELSPLAELNDTDEEQLNSLTISNGDGTSTAYIFQGPIKYLDKETNSIQFIDNKLKASDKSSGFLEKYAYENTANDIKVYLPKKIKKGVDMEYENISINMRPEIIHNEKGVLKEYAFAGETMEVMEYPDAFGEGYHLQYQPISSGLKENILVEEYNGTNSFSFELKLKKGSAEISEDNRIIYIKDENGETVFILNQPYARDSYVGIDPELSHRTFDDYYILEQTGNKTYRVTMVIDSEFLASEDTVYPVLIDPTANIISYTISDTTGLSTGGTTYGPTSQFVAAGYLSSIYYATYSKTSFASASKFILPSNVTSVKHKAYVTSLTNAITVTAYDSDGILNAGSNLSYSNIMNEAGSLVSSLNISKQGWVEFNITSLAKKWLKSATGESGGKSETYGYIFTSSGPGMAIMGSANHATYRAYISIDFNEDTTLSSGLYYIKNKSTGKYLTQDSGKTSVSAQAKTNSNLQLWEVTKVGGVYQIKNKSTSQYLGSPSGQPFSKNASPVIRTVAQKWRIVKNPGSGSKTYRIFAQNSQYSLENNSSLQSGTLVRATDFTTSDTRKWELVAVNGSVTIKDPTSSSIGYIRNYHEYFENDDNEGTGLAGARNAELTSIILDLNSPYSSKQKSVTLQAELTPSGSSGNIVWSSSNTNVATVNSNTGLVTAVGHGWATITARYSFNNALADSIVVIVPNALMDVDLELQKYDQWCWVTSVRMIMKYYFPGITASQDDAVKHVKGSVVNLPGSHEDAEKAANYYSGNKVQYHSISFPDEDTLRGLLDDGIPLYLSERWIVGDDSKGHARVIYGYYEYEPGDYVYLVHDPYQWVKTNIRIKTQMSYANLCNERNIGISGIDEKPLNTNEWEPGNMLYWTVKP
;
A
#
# COMPACT_ATOMS: atom_id res chain seq x y z
N MET A 1 -6.26 67.30 -58.17
CA MET A 1 -5.01 66.59 -57.86
C MET A 1 -4.90 66.42 -56.35
N LYS A 2 -4.70 65.20 -56.00
CA LYS A 2 -4.15 64.69 -54.72
C LYS A 2 -4.95 64.87 -53.42
N LYS A 3 -5.47 63.76 -52.98
CA LYS A 3 -5.88 63.36 -51.68
C LYS A 3 -4.84 63.67 -50.60
N VAL A 4 -5.25 64.24 -49.49
CA VAL A 4 -4.60 64.06 -48.21
C VAL A 4 -5.60 63.48 -47.28
N ARG A 5 -5.25 62.33 -46.71
CA ARG A 5 -6.10 61.51 -45.82
C ARG A 5 -6.10 62.10 -44.39
N THR A 6 -7.27 62.26 -43.86
CA THR A 6 -7.57 62.44 -42.50
C THR A 6 -7.38 61.07 -41.79
N LEU A 7 -6.30 60.95 -41.05
CA LEU A 7 -6.11 59.91 -40.08
C LEU A 7 -5.73 60.59 -38.74
N GLY A 8 -6.71 60.93 -37.96
CA GLY A 8 -6.45 61.64 -36.72
C GLY A 8 -7.58 61.70 -35.68
N THR A 9 -8.79 61.42 -36.05
CA THR A 9 -9.94 61.70 -35.17
C THR A 9 -10.55 60.48 -34.48
N LYS A 10 -10.16 59.26 -34.81
CA LYS A 10 -10.73 58.07 -34.14
C LYS A 10 -9.95 57.60 -32.87
N ARG A 11 -8.75 58.10 -32.64
CA ARG A 11 -7.98 57.72 -31.45
C ARG A 11 -8.25 58.58 -30.19
N TRP A 12 -8.76 59.78 -30.37
CA TRP A 12 -9.06 60.72 -29.23
C TRP A 12 -10.46 60.49 -28.63
N VAL A 13 -11.40 59.97 -29.36
CA VAL A 13 -12.74 59.68 -28.84
C VAL A 13 -12.73 58.44 -27.89
N CYS A 14 -11.86 57.48 -28.15
CA CYS A 14 -11.70 56.34 -27.25
C CYS A 14 -10.99 56.74 -25.93
N ALA A 15 -10.03 57.64 -25.97
CA ALA A 15 -9.30 58.10 -24.76
C ALA A 15 -10.17 58.96 -23.82
N ILE A 16 -11.11 59.76 -24.39
CA ILE A 16 -12.01 60.58 -23.59
C ILE A 16 -13.18 59.75 -23.00
N LEU A 17 -13.61 58.68 -23.62
CA LEU A 17 -14.65 57.79 -23.08
C LEU A 17 -14.10 56.90 -21.93
N VAL A 18 -12.82 56.53 -21.95
CA VAL A 18 -12.18 55.78 -20.87
C VAL A 18 -11.90 56.67 -19.64
N CYS A 19 -11.56 57.94 -19.81
CA CYS A 19 -11.38 58.85 -18.70
C CYS A 19 -12.72 59.35 -18.06
N ALA A 20 -13.83 59.39 -18.86
CA ALA A 20 -15.13 59.76 -18.33
C ALA A 20 -15.83 58.65 -17.54
N LEU A 21 -15.49 57.36 -17.77
CA LEU A 21 -16.02 56.22 -16.99
C LEU A 21 -15.27 55.98 -15.67
N LEU A 22 -14.14 56.64 -15.43
CA LEU A 22 -13.35 56.49 -14.20
C LEU A 22 -13.69 57.54 -13.13
N LEU A 23 -14.61 58.50 -13.41
CA LEU A 23 -14.89 59.59 -12.47
C LEU A 23 -16.31 59.57 -11.87
N THR A 24 -17.13 58.56 -12.12
CA THR A 24 -18.52 58.51 -11.64
C THR A 24 -19.01 57.21 -11.07
N THR A 25 -18.13 56.40 -10.52
CA THR A 25 -18.59 55.19 -9.77
C THR A 25 -18.35 55.40 -8.28
N PRO A 26 -19.38 55.27 -7.42
CA PRO A 26 -19.16 55.15 -5.98
C PRO A 26 -18.43 53.83 -5.73
N SER A 27 -17.54 53.85 -4.78
CA SER A 27 -16.71 52.70 -4.33
C SER A 27 -17.48 51.37 -4.34
N LEU A 28 -17.30 50.54 -5.38
CA LEU A 28 -17.58 49.12 -5.26
C LEU A 28 -16.48 48.55 -4.38
N ALA A 29 -16.88 48.01 -3.24
CA ALA A 29 -16.07 47.12 -2.47
C ALA A 29 -15.49 46.06 -3.41
N LEU A 30 -14.18 45.86 -3.38
CA LEU A 30 -13.53 44.71 -4.02
C LEU A 30 -14.25 43.48 -3.51
N ALA A 31 -15.12 42.90 -4.36
CA ALA A 31 -15.51 41.54 -4.14
C ALA A 31 -14.22 40.74 -4.19
N ALA A 32 -13.84 40.14 -3.05
CA ALA A 32 -12.80 39.16 -3.01
C ALA A 32 -13.08 38.15 -4.13
N SER A 33 -12.15 37.99 -5.04
CA SER A 33 -12.18 36.89 -5.98
C SER A 33 -12.50 35.64 -5.18
N ALA A 34 -13.53 34.91 -5.58
CA ALA A 34 -13.78 33.58 -5.04
C ALA A 34 -12.43 32.86 -5.05
N PRO A 35 -12.05 32.17 -3.97
CA PRO A 35 -10.82 31.40 -4.00
C PRO A 35 -10.90 30.51 -5.25
N GLU A 36 -9.89 30.57 -6.12
CA GLU A 36 -9.66 29.51 -7.07
C GLU A 36 -9.82 28.22 -6.27
N GLN A 37 -10.81 27.41 -6.66
CA GLN A 37 -10.88 26.06 -6.13
C GLN A 37 -9.58 25.41 -6.54
N THR A 38 -8.62 25.38 -5.62
CA THR A 38 -7.50 24.46 -5.73
C THR A 38 -8.13 23.08 -5.82
N VAL A 39 -8.18 22.54 -7.03
CA VAL A 39 -8.51 21.14 -7.25
C VAL A 39 -7.44 20.38 -6.46
N THR A 40 -7.78 19.97 -5.26
CA THR A 40 -6.91 19.10 -4.47
C THR A 40 -6.82 17.80 -5.25
N ALA A 41 -5.64 17.49 -5.74
CA ALA A 41 -5.34 16.22 -6.41
C ALA A 41 -5.89 15.07 -5.54
N GLN A 42 -6.79 14.28 -6.09
CA GLN A 42 -7.27 13.08 -5.40
C GLN A 42 -6.16 12.05 -5.40
N PRO A 43 -5.86 11.42 -4.26
CA PRO A 43 -4.88 10.34 -4.23
C PRO A 43 -5.38 9.17 -5.09
N LEU A 44 -4.45 8.46 -5.74
CA LEU A 44 -4.78 7.23 -6.44
C LEU A 44 -5.30 6.19 -5.44
N THR A 45 -6.31 5.42 -5.85
CA THR A 45 -6.89 4.32 -5.06
C THR A 45 -6.87 3.03 -5.87
N LEU A 46 -7.13 1.88 -5.25
CA LEU A 46 -7.22 0.61 -5.96
C LEU A 46 -8.30 0.63 -7.05
N GLU A 47 -9.42 1.31 -6.80
CA GLU A 47 -10.52 1.46 -7.76
C GLU A 47 -10.16 2.36 -8.96
N SER A 48 -9.08 3.14 -8.86
CA SER A 48 -8.59 3.97 -9.98
C SER A 48 -7.68 3.19 -10.93
N ILE A 49 -7.32 1.95 -10.61
CA ILE A 49 -6.50 1.09 -11.48
C ILE A 49 -7.37 0.64 -12.66
N PRO A 50 -6.93 0.86 -13.93
CA PRO A 50 -7.68 0.39 -15.09
C PRO A 50 -7.89 -1.12 -15.08
N ASP A 51 -9.06 -1.58 -15.55
CA ASP A 51 -9.47 -2.99 -15.54
C ASP A 51 -8.42 -3.91 -16.19
N GLU A 52 -7.83 -3.50 -17.31
CA GLU A 52 -6.79 -4.26 -18.02
C GLU A 52 -5.54 -4.47 -17.16
N LEU A 53 -5.11 -3.44 -16.43
CA LEU A 53 -3.97 -3.53 -15.52
C LEU A 53 -4.33 -4.36 -14.28
N ALA A 54 -5.51 -4.17 -13.72
CA ALA A 54 -6.01 -4.96 -12.59
C ALA A 54 -6.06 -6.45 -12.91
N GLN A 55 -6.55 -6.80 -14.09
CA GLN A 55 -6.59 -8.19 -14.58
C GLN A 55 -5.18 -8.77 -14.80
N THR A 56 -4.26 -7.98 -15.39
CA THR A 56 -2.85 -8.39 -15.58
C THR A 56 -2.17 -8.72 -14.26
N LEU A 57 -2.49 -7.99 -13.19
CA LEU A 57 -1.91 -8.13 -11.85
C LEU A 57 -2.70 -9.08 -10.95
N GLU A 58 -3.79 -9.66 -11.42
CA GLU A 58 -4.65 -10.59 -10.65
C GLU A 58 -5.15 -9.94 -9.33
N LEU A 59 -5.57 -8.66 -9.39
CA LEU A 59 -5.94 -7.90 -8.20
C LEU A 59 -7.29 -8.28 -7.58
N ASP A 60 -8.07 -9.13 -8.23
CA ASP A 60 -9.39 -9.59 -7.75
C ASP A 60 -9.29 -10.44 -6.45
N GLU A 61 -8.10 -10.98 -6.14
CA GLU A 61 -7.85 -11.80 -4.96
C GLU A 61 -7.24 -11.02 -3.77
N LEU A 62 -7.16 -9.69 -3.87
CA LEU A 62 -6.59 -8.88 -2.80
C LEU A 62 -7.43 -8.92 -1.52
N SER A 63 -6.75 -8.80 -0.37
CA SER A 63 -7.40 -8.62 0.92
C SER A 63 -8.31 -7.39 0.91
N PRO A 64 -9.49 -7.44 1.59
CA PRO A 64 -10.31 -6.24 1.80
C PRO A 64 -9.61 -5.10 2.54
N LEU A 65 -8.44 -5.38 3.16
CA LEU A 65 -7.60 -4.41 3.86
C LEU A 65 -6.44 -3.91 2.99
N ALA A 66 -6.37 -4.33 1.72
CA ALA A 66 -5.33 -3.88 0.82
C ALA A 66 -5.54 -2.40 0.46
N GLU A 67 -4.44 -1.65 0.39
CA GLU A 67 -4.45 -0.23 0.02
C GLU A 67 -3.36 0.05 -1.02
N LEU A 68 -3.66 0.94 -1.96
CA LEU A 68 -2.65 1.43 -2.89
C LEU A 68 -1.71 2.39 -2.14
N ASN A 69 -0.45 1.98 -2.01
CA ASN A 69 0.59 2.76 -1.33
C ASN A 69 1.52 3.42 -2.36
N ASP A 70 0.93 4.21 -3.25
CA ASP A 70 1.64 4.75 -4.42
C ASP A 70 1.30 6.23 -4.66
N THR A 71 1.99 7.09 -3.92
CA THR A 71 1.82 8.55 -4.01
C THR A 71 3.00 9.25 -4.68
N ASP A 72 3.93 8.50 -5.31
CA ASP A 72 5.19 9.06 -5.78
C ASP A 72 5.13 9.47 -7.25
N GLU A 73 5.22 10.77 -7.50
CA GLU A 73 5.24 11.39 -8.82
C GLU A 73 6.42 10.93 -9.70
N GLU A 74 7.46 10.33 -9.11
CA GLU A 74 8.64 9.86 -9.86
C GLU A 74 8.56 8.39 -10.30
N GLN A 75 7.55 7.63 -9.85
CA GLN A 75 7.42 6.19 -10.14
C GLN A 75 6.33 5.89 -11.16
N LEU A 76 6.50 6.37 -12.38
CA LEU A 76 5.48 6.25 -13.43
C LEU A 76 5.29 4.82 -13.95
N ASN A 77 6.25 3.93 -13.75
CA ASN A 77 6.23 2.55 -14.27
C ASN A 77 6.19 1.47 -13.17
N SER A 78 5.80 1.84 -11.97
CA SER A 78 5.60 0.90 -10.87
C SER A 78 4.38 1.27 -10.05
N LEU A 79 3.86 0.31 -9.32
CA LEU A 79 2.88 0.52 -8.27
C LEU A 79 3.19 -0.38 -7.07
N THR A 80 2.80 0.04 -5.87
CA THR A 80 2.97 -0.72 -4.64
C THR A 80 1.65 -0.82 -3.92
N ILE A 81 1.29 -2.03 -3.52
CA ILE A 81 0.07 -2.35 -2.78
C ILE A 81 0.47 -2.84 -1.39
N SER A 82 -0.04 -2.21 -0.34
CA SER A 82 -0.02 -2.75 1.02
C SER A 82 -1.09 -3.84 1.14
N ASN A 83 -0.73 -5.04 1.57
CA ASN A 83 -1.65 -6.18 1.64
C ASN A 83 -2.52 -6.18 2.91
N GLY A 84 -2.30 -5.22 3.83
CA GLY A 84 -3.05 -5.09 5.08
C GLY A 84 -2.66 -6.08 6.18
N ASP A 85 -1.72 -6.96 5.92
CA ASP A 85 -1.20 -7.98 6.86
C ASP A 85 0.23 -7.69 7.35
N GLY A 86 0.76 -6.50 7.05
CA GLY A 86 2.14 -6.09 7.33
C GLY A 86 3.12 -6.48 6.22
N THR A 87 2.62 -6.90 5.06
CA THR A 87 3.39 -7.10 3.83
C THR A 87 2.94 -6.15 2.74
N SER A 88 3.79 -5.94 1.75
CA SER A 88 3.48 -5.16 0.55
C SER A 88 4.01 -5.87 -0.68
N THR A 89 3.34 -5.67 -1.82
CA THR A 89 3.79 -6.12 -3.14
C THR A 89 4.00 -4.93 -4.06
N ALA A 90 5.20 -4.80 -4.63
CA ALA A 90 5.50 -3.83 -5.67
C ALA A 90 5.56 -4.51 -7.04
N TYR A 91 4.99 -3.85 -8.04
CA TYR A 91 4.98 -4.29 -9.45
C TYR A 91 5.75 -3.29 -10.29
N ILE A 92 6.74 -3.77 -11.02
CA ILE A 92 7.66 -2.95 -11.82
C ILE A 92 7.53 -3.32 -13.29
N PHE A 93 7.14 -2.38 -14.11
CA PHE A 93 7.01 -2.51 -15.56
C PHE A 93 8.18 -1.85 -16.29
N GLN A 94 8.41 -2.21 -17.53
CA GLN A 94 9.40 -1.54 -18.37
C GLN A 94 8.94 -0.12 -18.73
N GLY A 95 7.74 0.02 -19.27
CA GLY A 95 7.16 1.30 -19.67
C GLY A 95 6.26 1.90 -18.59
N PRO A 96 5.81 3.13 -18.78
CA PRO A 96 4.93 3.81 -17.84
C PRO A 96 3.56 3.12 -17.76
N ILE A 97 3.02 3.06 -16.57
CA ILE A 97 1.63 2.67 -16.26
C ILE A 97 0.85 3.85 -15.67
N LYS A 98 1.56 4.93 -15.36
CA LYS A 98 1.03 6.20 -14.83
C LYS A 98 1.68 7.37 -15.57
N TYR A 99 1.08 8.53 -15.47
CA TYR A 99 1.61 9.78 -16.02
C TYR A 99 1.25 10.95 -15.10
N LEU A 100 1.99 12.07 -15.22
CA LEU A 100 1.66 13.32 -14.55
C LEU A 100 0.69 14.11 -15.46
N ASP A 101 -0.54 14.24 -15.05
CA ASP A 101 -1.50 15.12 -15.70
C ASP A 101 -1.13 16.58 -15.40
N LYS A 102 -0.75 17.32 -16.44
CA LYS A 102 -0.29 18.71 -16.32
C LYS A 102 -1.42 19.70 -16.04
N GLU A 103 -2.68 19.33 -16.30
CA GLU A 103 -3.83 20.19 -16.05
C GLU A 103 -4.24 20.14 -14.58
N THR A 104 -4.26 18.94 -14.00
CA THR A 104 -4.62 18.73 -12.60
C THR A 104 -3.42 18.71 -11.67
N ASN A 105 -2.19 18.66 -12.22
CA ASN A 105 -0.93 18.48 -11.51
C ASN A 105 -0.97 17.26 -10.55
N SER A 106 -1.55 16.17 -11.02
CA SER A 106 -1.70 14.92 -10.27
C SER A 106 -1.26 13.72 -11.10
N ILE A 107 -0.78 12.67 -10.42
CA ILE A 107 -0.50 11.39 -11.05
C ILE A 107 -1.81 10.68 -11.37
N GLN A 108 -1.92 10.15 -12.58
CA GLN A 108 -3.05 9.38 -13.09
C GLN A 108 -2.55 8.05 -13.66
N PHE A 109 -3.38 7.00 -13.63
CA PHE A 109 -3.12 5.79 -14.40
C PHE A 109 -3.33 6.06 -15.89
N ILE A 110 -2.51 5.39 -16.72
CA ILE A 110 -2.68 5.42 -18.17
C ILE A 110 -3.91 4.58 -18.53
N ASP A 111 -4.84 5.19 -19.26
CA ASP A 111 -5.99 4.53 -19.87
C ASP A 111 -6.02 4.87 -21.36
N ASN A 112 -5.76 3.86 -22.19
CA ASN A 112 -5.70 3.99 -23.64
C ASN A 112 -7.02 3.67 -24.35
N LYS A 113 -8.10 3.39 -23.60
CA LYS A 113 -9.43 3.25 -24.20
C LYS A 113 -9.77 4.48 -25.03
N LEU A 114 -10.35 4.26 -26.21
CA LEU A 114 -10.70 5.33 -27.11
C LEU A 114 -12.02 5.99 -26.71
N LYS A 115 -12.01 7.32 -26.56
CA LYS A 115 -13.21 8.15 -26.34
C LYS A 115 -13.41 9.14 -27.48
N ALA A 116 -14.62 9.69 -27.62
CA ALA A 116 -14.91 10.74 -28.59
C ALA A 116 -14.00 11.97 -28.35
N SER A 117 -13.42 12.51 -29.41
CA SER A 117 -12.52 13.66 -29.33
C SER A 117 -13.24 14.97 -29.68
N ASP A 118 -12.98 16.02 -28.90
CA ASP A 118 -13.39 17.40 -29.20
C ASP A 118 -12.31 18.20 -29.91
N LYS A 119 -11.12 17.63 -30.11
CA LYS A 119 -9.99 18.31 -30.76
C LYS A 119 -10.27 18.53 -32.26
N SER A 120 -10.13 19.77 -32.72
CA SER A 120 -10.16 20.11 -34.15
C SER A 120 -8.76 20.51 -34.60
N SER A 121 -8.35 20.02 -35.76
CA SER A 121 -7.14 20.49 -36.41
C SER A 121 -7.50 21.63 -37.36
N GLY A 122 -7.00 22.86 -37.14
CA GLY A 122 -7.05 23.95 -38.10
C GLY A 122 -8.37 24.06 -38.84
N PHE A 123 -8.79 24.13 -39.89
CA PHE A 123 -10.02 24.32 -40.59
C PHE A 123 -11.08 23.20 -40.40
N LEU A 124 -11.89 23.25 -39.35
CA LEU A 124 -13.23 22.62 -39.19
C LEU A 124 -13.35 21.08 -39.14
N GLU A 125 -12.32 20.27 -39.42
CA GLU A 125 -12.39 18.83 -39.20
C GLU A 125 -11.94 18.44 -37.79
N LYS A 126 -12.87 17.89 -37.02
CA LYS A 126 -12.59 17.29 -35.71
C LYS A 126 -11.99 15.89 -35.84
N TYR A 127 -11.11 15.51 -34.94
CA TYR A 127 -10.77 14.11 -34.75
C TYR A 127 -11.99 13.35 -34.23
N ALA A 128 -12.10 12.07 -34.53
CA ALA A 128 -13.23 11.27 -34.10
C ALA A 128 -13.03 10.71 -32.70
N TYR A 129 -11.81 10.28 -32.42
CA TYR A 129 -11.44 9.62 -31.17
C TYR A 129 -10.09 10.10 -30.65
N GLU A 130 -9.90 9.98 -29.36
CA GLU A 130 -8.63 10.16 -28.66
C GLU A 130 -8.50 9.16 -27.50
N ASN A 131 -7.29 8.85 -27.04
CA ASN A 131 -7.10 8.02 -25.86
C ASN A 131 -7.56 8.76 -24.60
N THR A 132 -8.11 8.01 -23.62
CA THR A 132 -8.79 8.57 -22.44
C THR A 132 -7.82 9.31 -21.53
N ALA A 133 -6.70 8.67 -21.14
CA ALA A 133 -5.74 9.20 -20.18
C ALA A 133 -4.33 8.67 -20.47
N ASN A 134 -3.45 9.54 -20.93
CA ASN A 134 -2.04 9.24 -21.18
C ASN A 134 -1.27 10.57 -21.36
N ASP A 135 0.02 10.59 -21.09
CA ASP A 135 0.91 11.72 -21.46
C ASP A 135 1.14 11.76 -22.99
N ILE A 136 1.14 10.59 -23.63
CA ILE A 136 1.14 10.49 -25.08
C ILE A 136 -0.30 10.63 -25.58
N LYS A 137 -0.61 11.76 -26.18
CA LYS A 137 -1.94 12.01 -26.75
C LYS A 137 -2.01 11.50 -28.18
N VAL A 138 -2.97 10.63 -28.46
CA VAL A 138 -3.24 10.07 -29.78
C VAL A 138 -4.61 10.56 -30.25
N TYR A 139 -4.68 11.08 -31.48
CA TYR A 139 -5.91 11.58 -32.09
C TYR A 139 -6.17 10.89 -33.40
N LEU A 140 -7.27 10.18 -33.49
CA LEU A 140 -7.68 9.38 -34.63
C LEU A 140 -8.77 10.10 -35.45
N PRO A 141 -8.58 10.33 -36.75
CA PRO A 141 -9.56 11.02 -37.57
C PRO A 141 -10.75 10.13 -37.94
N LYS A 142 -11.87 10.74 -38.30
CA LYS A 142 -13.01 9.99 -38.83
C LYS A 142 -12.68 9.30 -40.18
N LYS A 143 -11.84 9.92 -40.99
CA LYS A 143 -11.33 9.40 -42.25
C LYS A 143 -9.80 9.57 -42.30
N ILE A 144 -9.09 8.51 -42.63
CA ILE A 144 -7.64 8.43 -42.44
C ILE A 144 -6.80 9.36 -43.34
N LYS A 145 -7.34 9.87 -44.42
CA LYS A 145 -6.65 10.85 -45.28
C LYS A 145 -6.10 12.06 -44.53
N LYS A 146 -6.64 12.36 -43.35
CA LYS A 146 -6.17 13.44 -42.48
C LYS A 146 -4.86 13.09 -41.78
N GLY A 147 -4.58 11.82 -41.62
CA GLY A 147 -3.50 11.31 -40.80
C GLY A 147 -3.85 11.23 -39.30
N VAL A 148 -3.07 10.47 -38.54
CA VAL A 148 -3.11 10.34 -37.12
C VAL A 148 -2.16 11.35 -36.49
N ASP A 149 -2.61 12.06 -35.45
CA ASP A 149 -1.73 12.94 -34.68
C ASP A 149 -1.33 12.24 -33.37
N MET A 150 -0.04 12.32 -33.04
CA MET A 150 0.52 11.89 -31.79
C MET A 150 1.32 13.03 -31.16
N GLU A 151 1.06 13.35 -29.89
CA GLU A 151 1.72 14.43 -29.17
C GLU A 151 2.33 13.90 -27.87
N TYR A 152 3.60 14.20 -27.65
CA TYR A 152 4.30 13.92 -26.40
C TYR A 152 5.35 15.01 -26.14
N GLU A 153 5.33 15.59 -24.92
CA GLU A 153 6.20 16.72 -24.56
C GLU A 153 6.16 17.88 -25.56
N ASN A 154 7.27 18.09 -26.27
CA ASN A 154 7.43 19.14 -27.26
C ASN A 154 7.33 18.64 -28.70
N ILE A 155 7.15 17.32 -28.89
CA ILE A 155 7.07 16.68 -30.21
C ILE A 155 5.59 16.47 -30.56
N SER A 156 5.23 16.84 -31.78
CA SER A 156 3.97 16.46 -32.42
C SER A 156 4.30 15.80 -33.76
N ILE A 157 3.70 14.66 -33.99
CA ILE A 157 3.86 13.80 -35.12
C ILE A 157 2.51 13.73 -35.83
N ASN A 158 2.46 13.94 -37.15
CA ASN A 158 1.32 13.56 -37.97
C ASN A 158 1.78 12.46 -38.93
N MET A 159 1.19 11.27 -38.83
CA MET A 159 1.40 10.17 -39.75
C MET A 159 0.20 10.04 -40.66
N ARG A 160 0.40 10.24 -41.96
CA ARG A 160 -0.65 10.20 -42.96
C ARG A 160 -0.32 9.14 -44.02
N PRO A 161 -1.09 8.05 -44.10
CA PRO A 161 -0.87 7.01 -45.10
C PRO A 161 -1.16 7.50 -46.51
N GLU A 162 -0.41 7.01 -47.49
CA GLU A 162 -0.70 7.16 -48.92
C GLU A 162 -1.75 6.12 -49.34
N ILE A 163 -3.04 6.44 -49.13
CA ILE A 163 -4.14 5.53 -49.25
C ILE A 163 -4.75 5.46 -50.66
N ILE A 164 -5.33 4.33 -51.01
CA ILE A 164 -6.15 4.11 -52.18
C ILE A 164 -7.62 4.48 -51.89
N HIS A 165 -8.16 4.01 -50.74
CA HIS A 165 -9.53 4.30 -50.34
C HIS A 165 -9.58 5.08 -49.02
N ASN A 166 -10.53 5.99 -48.87
CA ASN A 166 -10.63 6.83 -47.68
C ASN A 166 -12.00 6.63 -47.00
N GLU A 167 -12.20 5.41 -46.54
CA GLU A 167 -13.43 5.04 -45.87
C GLU A 167 -13.50 5.59 -44.43
N LYS A 168 -14.65 5.51 -43.82
CA LYS A 168 -14.86 5.93 -42.44
C LYS A 168 -14.26 4.87 -41.51
N GLY A 169 -13.43 5.29 -40.57
CA GLY A 169 -12.93 4.43 -39.50
C GLY A 169 -14.03 3.86 -38.60
N VAL A 170 -13.86 2.62 -38.19
CA VAL A 170 -14.77 1.87 -37.32
C VAL A 170 -14.02 1.33 -36.13
N LEU A 171 -14.50 1.63 -34.92
CA LEU A 171 -13.98 1.04 -33.69
C LEU A 171 -14.54 -0.37 -33.57
N LYS A 172 -13.67 -1.35 -33.42
CA LYS A 172 -14.06 -2.75 -33.27
C LYS A 172 -13.08 -3.55 -32.43
N GLU A 173 -13.58 -4.63 -31.81
CA GLU A 173 -12.73 -5.69 -31.30
C GLU A 173 -12.28 -6.58 -32.46
N TYR A 174 -11.00 -6.89 -32.48
CA TYR A 174 -10.40 -7.74 -33.49
C TYR A 174 -9.62 -8.88 -32.84
N ALA A 175 -9.86 -10.11 -33.25
CA ALA A 175 -9.14 -11.29 -32.80
C ALA A 175 -8.13 -11.72 -33.85
N PHE A 176 -6.86 -11.86 -33.45
CA PHE A 176 -5.77 -12.30 -34.33
C PHE A 176 -4.84 -13.24 -33.57
N ALA A 177 -4.59 -14.43 -34.14
CA ALA A 177 -3.70 -15.44 -33.57
C ALA A 177 -3.92 -15.74 -32.07
N GLY A 178 -5.19 -15.73 -31.63
CA GLY A 178 -5.59 -16.01 -30.25
C GLY A 178 -5.58 -14.81 -29.32
N GLU A 179 -5.21 -13.62 -29.79
CA GLU A 179 -5.27 -12.38 -29.03
C GLU A 179 -6.48 -11.53 -29.45
N THR A 180 -7.12 -10.83 -28.52
CA THR A 180 -8.22 -9.90 -28.81
C THR A 180 -7.75 -8.48 -28.51
N MET A 181 -7.98 -7.54 -29.43
CA MET A 181 -7.59 -6.14 -29.29
C MET A 181 -8.70 -5.20 -29.76
N GLU A 182 -8.89 -4.08 -29.08
CA GLU A 182 -9.74 -2.98 -29.55
C GLU A 182 -8.95 -2.09 -30.51
N VAL A 183 -9.39 -1.95 -31.74
CA VAL A 183 -8.70 -1.18 -32.78
C VAL A 183 -9.64 -0.21 -33.48
N MET A 184 -9.10 0.92 -33.92
CA MET A 184 -9.72 1.78 -34.92
C MET A 184 -9.29 1.29 -36.30
N GLU A 185 -10.18 0.66 -37.03
CA GLU A 185 -9.91 0.15 -38.38
C GLU A 185 -10.43 1.08 -39.44
N TYR A 186 -9.61 1.30 -40.47
CA TYR A 186 -9.94 2.00 -41.72
C TYR A 186 -9.93 0.97 -42.87
N PRO A 187 -11.11 0.49 -43.26
CA PRO A 187 -11.22 -0.59 -44.26
C PRO A 187 -10.59 -0.23 -45.59
N ASP A 188 -9.94 -1.20 -46.22
CA ASP A 188 -9.39 -1.11 -47.59
C ASP A 188 -8.47 0.08 -47.85
N ALA A 189 -7.84 0.63 -46.79
CA ALA A 189 -7.05 1.85 -46.91
C ALA A 189 -5.95 1.77 -48.00
N PHE A 190 -5.29 0.62 -48.13
CA PHE A 190 -4.25 0.36 -49.14
C PHE A 190 -4.72 -0.51 -50.34
N GLY A 191 -6.04 -0.65 -50.49
CA GLY A 191 -6.68 -1.46 -51.55
C GLY A 191 -7.60 -2.51 -50.93
N GLU A 192 -8.38 -3.20 -51.76
CA GLU A 192 -9.33 -4.23 -51.35
C GLU A 192 -8.59 -5.31 -50.54
N GLY A 193 -9.10 -5.62 -49.30
CA GLY A 193 -8.53 -6.57 -48.38
C GLY A 193 -7.27 -6.08 -47.62
N TYR A 194 -6.89 -4.78 -47.71
CA TYR A 194 -5.75 -4.20 -47.00
C TYR A 194 -6.24 -3.11 -46.03
N HIS A 195 -6.53 -3.46 -44.82
CA HIS A 195 -7.12 -2.58 -43.79
C HIS A 195 -6.04 -1.98 -42.91
N LEU A 196 -6.18 -0.70 -42.55
CA LEU A 196 -5.27 -0.01 -41.64
C LEU A 196 -5.91 0.08 -40.26
N GLN A 197 -5.20 -0.38 -39.22
CA GLN A 197 -5.67 -0.40 -37.84
C GLN A 197 -4.74 0.39 -36.93
N TYR A 198 -5.31 1.07 -35.95
CA TYR A 198 -4.58 1.78 -34.91
C TYR A 198 -5.07 1.40 -33.51
N GLN A 199 -4.10 1.19 -32.61
CA GLN A 199 -4.33 0.93 -31.20
C GLN A 199 -3.38 1.79 -30.36
N PRO A 200 -3.88 2.77 -29.58
CA PRO A 200 -3.05 3.46 -28.59
C PRO A 200 -2.56 2.48 -27.53
N ILE A 201 -1.28 2.57 -27.20
CA ILE A 201 -0.65 1.77 -26.13
C ILE A 201 0.03 2.68 -25.12
N SER A 202 0.40 2.17 -23.97
CA SER A 202 0.95 3.00 -22.88
C SER A 202 2.23 3.75 -23.26
N SER A 203 3.01 3.23 -24.20
CA SER A 203 4.26 3.82 -24.66
C SER A 203 4.16 4.49 -26.03
N GLY A 204 2.98 4.50 -26.70
CA GLY A 204 2.87 5.05 -28.03
C GLY A 204 1.61 4.67 -28.79
N LEU A 205 1.81 4.31 -30.06
CA LEU A 205 0.75 3.93 -30.98
C LEU A 205 1.15 2.68 -31.75
N LYS A 206 0.38 1.63 -31.64
CA LYS A 206 0.49 0.46 -32.50
C LYS A 206 -0.28 0.71 -33.77
N GLU A 207 0.39 0.53 -34.89
CA GLU A 207 -0.19 0.59 -36.23
C GLU A 207 -0.14 -0.82 -36.84
N ASN A 208 -1.22 -1.31 -37.40
CA ASN A 208 -1.27 -2.58 -38.08
C ASN A 208 -1.81 -2.39 -39.49
N ILE A 209 -1.26 -3.11 -40.47
CA ILE A 209 -1.91 -3.33 -41.74
C ILE A 209 -2.35 -4.77 -41.81
N LEU A 210 -3.66 -4.98 -41.80
CA LEU A 210 -4.27 -6.30 -41.93
C LEU A 210 -4.40 -6.61 -43.42
N VAL A 211 -3.84 -7.72 -43.88
CA VAL A 211 -3.87 -8.22 -45.24
C VAL A 211 -4.73 -9.49 -45.27
N GLU A 212 -5.89 -9.44 -45.91
CA GLU A 212 -6.78 -10.59 -46.04
C GLU A 212 -6.28 -11.62 -47.01
N GLU A 213 -5.65 -11.15 -48.14
CA GLU A 213 -5.04 -11.98 -49.18
C GLU A 213 -4.00 -11.15 -49.93
N TYR A 214 -2.88 -11.76 -50.31
CA TYR A 214 -1.82 -11.08 -51.04
C TYR A 214 -2.19 -10.83 -52.51
N ASN A 215 -2.20 -9.57 -52.90
CA ASN A 215 -2.51 -9.13 -54.29
C ASN A 215 -1.28 -8.59 -55.07
N GLY A 216 -0.05 -8.80 -54.50
CA GLY A 216 1.19 -8.29 -55.08
C GLY A 216 1.68 -6.99 -54.42
N THR A 217 0.95 -6.44 -53.46
CA THR A 217 1.34 -5.23 -52.72
C THR A 217 2.12 -5.62 -51.47
N ASN A 218 3.38 -5.23 -51.40
CA ASN A 218 4.28 -5.46 -50.25
C ASN A 218 5.00 -4.22 -49.73
N SER A 219 4.60 -3.03 -50.18
CA SER A 219 5.17 -1.79 -49.71
C SER A 219 4.09 -0.76 -49.38
N PHE A 220 4.23 -0.07 -48.24
CA PHE A 220 3.26 0.86 -47.73
C PHE A 220 3.92 2.17 -47.35
N SER A 221 3.41 3.28 -47.85
CA SER A 221 4.03 4.61 -47.68
C SER A 221 3.18 5.52 -46.82
N PHE A 222 3.87 6.34 -46.03
CA PHE A 222 3.28 7.32 -45.11
C PHE A 222 4.04 8.65 -45.24
N GLU A 223 3.32 9.77 -45.24
CA GLU A 223 3.91 11.08 -44.97
C GLU A 223 4.04 11.28 -43.47
N LEU A 224 5.25 11.37 -42.96
CA LEU A 224 5.60 11.70 -41.59
C LEU A 224 5.91 13.19 -41.49
N LYS A 225 5.11 13.94 -40.76
CA LYS A 225 5.32 15.39 -40.56
C LYS A 225 5.57 15.69 -39.10
N LEU A 226 6.68 16.34 -38.79
CA LEU A 226 7.08 16.74 -37.46
C LEU A 226 6.84 18.23 -37.24
N LYS A 227 6.30 18.62 -36.11
CA LYS A 227 6.20 20.04 -35.72
C LYS A 227 7.57 20.57 -35.29
N LYS A 228 8.35 19.75 -34.58
CA LYS A 228 9.70 20.02 -34.10
C LYS A 228 10.58 18.78 -34.27
N GLY A 229 11.90 18.94 -34.22
CA GLY A 229 12.83 17.81 -34.25
C GLY A 229 13.13 17.32 -35.67
N SER A 230 13.68 16.10 -35.78
CA SER A 230 14.07 15.45 -37.04
C SER A 230 13.80 13.94 -36.99
N ALA A 231 13.80 13.28 -38.14
CA ALA A 231 13.76 11.83 -38.24
C ALA A 231 15.06 11.34 -38.91
N GLU A 232 15.63 10.26 -38.38
CA GLU A 232 16.84 9.60 -38.88
C GLU A 232 16.62 8.09 -38.92
N ILE A 233 17.18 7.41 -39.89
CA ILE A 233 17.08 5.96 -40.07
C ILE A 233 18.36 5.27 -39.55
N SER A 234 18.25 4.08 -39.00
CA SER A 234 19.39 3.24 -38.59
C SER A 234 20.23 2.80 -39.79
N GLU A 235 21.49 2.42 -39.54
CA GLU A 235 22.42 1.97 -40.59
C GLU A 235 21.91 0.73 -41.38
N ASP A 236 21.13 -0.12 -40.72
CA ASP A 236 20.50 -1.32 -41.29
C ASP A 236 19.10 -1.07 -41.87
N ASN A 237 18.64 0.17 -41.89
CA ASN A 237 17.32 0.62 -42.35
C ASN A 237 16.12 0.00 -41.61
N ARG A 238 16.30 -0.49 -40.40
CA ARG A 238 15.27 -1.22 -39.67
C ARG A 238 14.53 -0.38 -38.63
N ILE A 239 15.12 0.73 -38.17
CA ILE A 239 14.55 1.59 -37.13
C ILE A 239 14.59 3.03 -37.57
N ILE A 240 13.51 3.78 -37.32
CA ILE A 240 13.52 5.24 -37.52
C ILE A 240 13.49 5.90 -36.15
N TYR A 241 14.48 6.77 -35.88
CA TYR A 241 14.60 7.58 -34.69
C TYR A 241 13.98 8.94 -34.92
N ILE A 242 13.02 9.35 -34.06
CA ILE A 242 12.47 10.70 -34.06
C ILE A 242 13.11 11.43 -32.89
N LYS A 243 13.91 12.46 -33.22
CA LYS A 243 14.70 13.23 -32.26
C LYS A 243 14.12 14.60 -32.04
N ASP A 244 14.30 15.13 -30.82
CA ASP A 244 13.96 16.51 -30.49
C ASP A 244 14.96 17.53 -31.06
N GLU A 245 14.76 18.81 -30.69
CA GLU A 245 15.64 19.90 -31.17
C GLU A 245 17.05 19.85 -30.50
N ASN A 246 17.26 19.03 -29.47
CA ASN A 246 18.56 18.81 -28.83
C ASN A 246 19.28 17.58 -29.38
N GLY A 247 18.64 16.83 -30.29
CA GLY A 247 19.15 15.59 -30.88
C GLY A 247 18.89 14.33 -30.01
N GLU A 248 18.13 14.45 -28.94
CA GLU A 248 17.73 13.33 -28.10
C GLU A 248 16.57 12.57 -28.75
N THR A 249 16.64 11.24 -28.76
CA THR A 249 15.58 10.40 -29.32
C THR A 249 14.37 10.39 -28.41
N VAL A 250 13.21 10.77 -28.92
CA VAL A 250 11.93 10.81 -28.19
C VAL A 250 11.04 9.63 -28.57
N PHE A 251 10.90 9.35 -29.88
CA PHE A 251 10.17 8.20 -30.38
C PHE A 251 11.05 7.34 -31.29
N ILE A 252 10.68 6.07 -31.36
CA ILE A 252 11.19 5.16 -32.39
C ILE A 252 10.03 4.56 -33.17
N LEU A 253 10.16 4.41 -34.49
CA LEU A 253 9.41 3.43 -35.24
C LEU A 253 10.24 2.16 -35.26
N ASN A 254 9.70 1.10 -34.66
CA ASN A 254 10.37 -0.19 -34.56
C ASN A 254 10.51 -0.84 -35.94
N GLN A 255 11.41 -1.80 -36.05
CA GLN A 255 11.52 -2.63 -37.26
C GLN A 255 10.13 -3.16 -37.64
N PRO A 256 9.69 -2.95 -38.91
CA PRO A 256 8.45 -3.57 -39.35
C PRO A 256 8.61 -5.07 -39.46
N TYR A 257 7.53 -5.79 -39.27
CA TYR A 257 7.47 -7.22 -39.55
C TYR A 257 6.06 -7.61 -39.98
N ALA A 258 5.96 -8.70 -40.73
CA ALA A 258 4.70 -9.35 -41.02
C ALA A 258 4.58 -10.64 -40.22
N ARG A 259 3.41 -10.93 -39.75
CA ARG A 259 3.05 -12.17 -39.05
C ARG A 259 1.73 -12.68 -39.60
N ASP A 260 1.64 -13.96 -39.92
CA ASP A 260 0.41 -14.58 -40.37
C ASP A 260 -0.48 -15.01 -39.19
N SER A 261 -1.69 -15.50 -39.47
CA SER A 261 -2.67 -15.89 -38.46
C SER A 261 -2.52 -17.35 -37.97
N TYR A 262 -1.42 -18.00 -38.29
CA TYR A 262 -1.13 -19.35 -37.84
C TYR A 262 -1.17 -19.47 -36.31
N VAL A 263 -1.94 -20.43 -35.80
CA VAL A 263 -2.06 -20.76 -34.37
C VAL A 263 -1.53 -22.18 -34.19
N GLY A 264 -0.29 -22.35 -33.82
CA GLY A 264 0.32 -23.65 -33.67
C GLY A 264 1.67 -23.62 -32.99
N ILE A 265 2.50 -24.61 -33.28
CA ILE A 265 3.85 -24.69 -32.75
C ILE A 265 4.71 -23.72 -33.56
N ASP A 266 5.31 -22.75 -32.85
CA ASP A 266 6.27 -21.80 -33.41
C ASP A 266 5.70 -20.75 -34.41
N PRO A 267 4.65 -20.00 -34.05
CA PRO A 267 4.13 -18.93 -34.89
C PRO A 267 5.13 -17.77 -35.06
N GLU A 268 6.11 -17.61 -34.16
CA GLU A 268 7.02 -16.47 -34.11
C GLU A 268 8.31 -16.65 -34.92
N LEU A 269 8.63 -17.86 -35.36
CA LEU A 269 9.85 -18.12 -36.12
C LEU A 269 9.59 -18.49 -37.57
N SER A 270 8.57 -19.31 -37.84
CA SER A 270 8.27 -19.80 -39.15
C SER A 270 7.18 -19.01 -39.87
N HIS A 271 6.38 -18.26 -39.10
CA HIS A 271 5.18 -17.57 -39.55
C HIS A 271 5.29 -16.04 -39.39
N ARG A 272 6.52 -15.50 -39.42
CA ARG A 272 6.79 -14.04 -39.47
C ARG A 272 8.04 -13.73 -40.28
N THR A 273 8.15 -12.47 -40.70
CA THR A 273 9.32 -11.94 -41.39
C THR A 273 10.34 -11.34 -40.39
N PHE A 274 11.63 -11.28 -40.82
CA PHE A 274 12.74 -10.74 -40.01
C PHE A 274 13.59 -9.71 -40.74
N ASP A 275 13.45 -9.60 -42.07
CA ASP A 275 14.31 -8.78 -42.92
C ASP A 275 13.58 -7.57 -43.53
N ASP A 276 12.39 -7.27 -43.03
CA ASP A 276 11.61 -6.11 -43.41
C ASP A 276 12.32 -4.82 -42.98
N TYR A 277 12.17 -3.77 -43.78
CA TYR A 277 12.91 -2.55 -43.60
C TYR A 277 12.14 -1.30 -44.01
N TYR A 278 12.69 -0.12 -43.69
CA TYR A 278 12.18 1.17 -44.07
C TYR A 278 13.03 1.82 -45.18
N ILE A 279 12.40 2.66 -45.96
CA ILE A 279 13.03 3.71 -46.77
C ILE A 279 12.56 5.04 -46.19
N LEU A 280 13.50 5.91 -45.84
CA LEU A 280 13.23 7.24 -45.31
C LEU A 280 13.73 8.31 -46.30
N GLU A 281 12.82 9.11 -46.81
CA GLU A 281 13.12 10.21 -47.75
C GLU A 281 12.64 11.53 -47.18
N GLN A 282 13.51 12.54 -47.05
CA GLN A 282 13.08 13.87 -46.65
C GLN A 282 12.48 14.60 -47.89
N THR A 283 11.17 14.85 -47.83
CA THR A 283 10.41 15.48 -48.93
C THR A 283 10.17 16.97 -48.71
N GLY A 284 10.44 17.47 -47.50
CA GLY A 284 10.27 18.88 -47.17
C GLY A 284 10.90 19.27 -45.83
N ASN A 285 10.65 20.51 -45.40
CA ASN A 285 11.10 20.93 -44.08
C ASN A 285 10.33 20.16 -42.99
N LYS A 286 11.02 19.30 -42.23
CA LYS A 286 10.44 18.42 -41.21
C LYS A 286 9.30 17.52 -41.73
N THR A 287 9.38 17.19 -43.03
CA THR A 287 8.44 16.28 -43.69
C THR A 287 9.22 15.19 -44.40
N TYR A 288 8.81 13.96 -44.12
CA TYR A 288 9.48 12.77 -44.62
C TYR A 288 8.45 11.84 -45.27
N ARG A 289 8.88 11.07 -46.24
CA ARG A 289 8.17 9.89 -46.71
C ARG A 289 8.83 8.68 -46.09
N VAL A 290 8.02 7.91 -45.37
CA VAL A 290 8.41 6.63 -44.78
C VAL A 290 7.77 5.54 -45.62
N THR A 291 8.55 4.67 -46.21
CA THR A 291 8.05 3.52 -46.95
C THR A 291 8.52 2.26 -46.26
N MET A 292 7.58 1.43 -45.83
CA MET A 292 7.74 0.13 -45.25
C MET A 292 7.77 -0.91 -46.36
N VAL A 293 8.76 -1.78 -46.39
CA VAL A 293 8.91 -2.86 -47.37
C VAL A 293 8.92 -4.21 -46.64
N ILE A 294 7.98 -5.03 -47.02
CA ILE A 294 7.72 -6.36 -46.40
C ILE A 294 8.21 -7.44 -47.37
N ASP A 295 8.70 -8.53 -46.81
CA ASP A 295 9.16 -9.68 -47.59
C ASP A 295 8.02 -10.25 -48.46
N SER A 296 8.18 -10.09 -49.78
CA SER A 296 7.19 -10.56 -50.75
C SER A 296 7.20 -12.08 -50.92
N GLU A 297 8.31 -12.77 -50.62
CA GLU A 297 8.38 -14.24 -50.68
C GLU A 297 7.52 -14.84 -49.57
N PHE A 298 7.59 -14.26 -48.34
CA PHE A 298 6.70 -14.63 -47.24
C PHE A 298 5.23 -14.41 -47.61
N LEU A 299 4.88 -13.20 -48.10
CA LEU A 299 3.49 -12.89 -48.46
C LEU A 299 2.94 -13.76 -49.59
N ALA A 300 3.77 -14.22 -50.50
CA ALA A 300 3.38 -15.06 -51.64
C ALA A 300 3.44 -16.57 -51.36
N SER A 301 3.94 -16.96 -50.23
CA SER A 301 4.14 -18.36 -49.88
C SER A 301 2.80 -19.11 -49.71
N GLU A 302 2.72 -20.34 -50.23
CA GLU A 302 1.57 -21.23 -50.02
C GLU A 302 1.45 -21.66 -48.51
N ASP A 303 2.53 -21.55 -47.74
CA ASP A 303 2.56 -21.87 -46.29
C ASP A 303 2.05 -20.70 -45.41
N THR A 304 1.89 -19.49 -45.98
CA THR A 304 1.39 -18.33 -45.23
C THR A 304 -0.10 -18.42 -45.00
N VAL A 305 -0.49 -18.30 -43.74
CA VAL A 305 -1.88 -18.42 -43.28
C VAL A 305 -2.53 -17.04 -43.11
N TYR A 306 -3.38 -16.68 -44.05
CA TYR A 306 -4.09 -15.38 -44.01
C TYR A 306 -5.22 -15.36 -42.98
N PRO A 307 -5.56 -14.18 -42.41
CA PRO A 307 -4.96 -12.86 -42.69
C PRO A 307 -3.55 -12.71 -42.10
N VAL A 308 -2.75 -11.86 -42.76
CA VAL A 308 -1.42 -11.44 -42.30
C VAL A 308 -1.54 -10.06 -41.62
N LEU A 309 -0.85 -9.87 -40.50
CA LEU A 309 -0.73 -8.59 -39.80
C LEU A 309 0.68 -8.03 -39.95
N ILE A 310 0.78 -6.81 -40.50
CA ILE A 310 2.03 -6.08 -40.63
C ILE A 310 2.06 -5.02 -39.54
N ASP A 311 3.09 -5.01 -38.67
CA ASP A 311 3.20 -4.16 -37.48
C ASP A 311 4.41 -3.21 -37.52
N PRO A 312 4.21 -1.90 -37.73
CA PRO A 312 5.18 -0.86 -37.47
C PRO A 312 4.81 -0.03 -36.23
N THR A 313 5.07 -0.51 -35.03
CA THR A 313 4.75 0.21 -33.78
C THR A 313 5.64 1.44 -33.57
N ALA A 314 5.04 2.60 -33.30
CA ALA A 314 5.71 3.83 -32.86
C ALA A 314 5.62 3.99 -31.33
N ASN A 315 6.74 4.03 -30.61
CA ASN A 315 6.75 4.16 -29.15
C ASN A 315 7.90 5.03 -28.62
N ILE A 316 7.74 5.50 -27.36
CA ILE A 316 8.82 6.12 -26.61
C ILE A 316 9.77 5.04 -26.06
N ILE A 317 11.04 5.41 -25.90
CA ILE A 317 12.05 4.52 -25.34
C ILE A 317 11.94 4.57 -23.80
N SER A 318 11.68 3.43 -23.17
CA SER A 318 11.77 3.26 -21.71
C SER A 318 12.46 1.94 -21.38
N TYR A 319 13.48 1.98 -20.53
CA TYR A 319 14.37 0.82 -20.28
C TYR A 319 14.49 0.47 -18.79
N THR A 320 13.40 0.07 -18.15
CA THR A 320 13.46 -0.50 -16.78
C THR A 320 13.84 -1.97 -16.82
N ILE A 321 13.24 -2.70 -17.76
CA ILE A 321 13.55 -4.09 -18.09
C ILE A 321 13.89 -4.10 -19.58
N SER A 322 15.01 -4.69 -19.96
CA SER A 322 15.42 -4.80 -21.36
C SER A 322 15.79 -6.25 -21.64
N ASP A 323 15.08 -6.86 -22.56
CA ASP A 323 15.21 -8.26 -22.94
C ASP A 323 15.81 -8.40 -24.34
N THR A 324 16.75 -9.32 -24.51
CA THR A 324 17.36 -9.61 -25.81
C THR A 324 17.61 -11.09 -25.96
N THR A 325 17.12 -11.70 -27.06
CA THR A 325 17.32 -13.12 -27.36
C THR A 325 18.40 -13.32 -28.43
N GLY A 326 19.42 -14.10 -28.13
CA GLY A 326 20.47 -14.50 -29.04
C GLY A 326 20.32 -15.96 -29.53
N LEU A 327 20.78 -16.19 -30.76
CA LEU A 327 20.74 -17.48 -31.46
C LEU A 327 22.11 -18.18 -31.45
N SER A 328 22.14 -19.51 -31.44
CA SER A 328 23.39 -20.28 -31.57
C SER A 328 24.02 -20.20 -32.95
N THR A 329 23.26 -19.89 -33.98
CA THR A 329 23.73 -19.64 -35.35
C THR A 329 24.40 -18.26 -35.52
N GLY A 330 24.36 -17.44 -34.48
CA GLY A 330 24.86 -16.08 -34.45
C GLY A 330 23.75 -15.04 -34.66
N GLY A 331 23.94 -13.88 -34.06
CA GLY A 331 22.99 -12.76 -34.14
C GLY A 331 21.92 -12.73 -33.04
N THR A 332 21.04 -11.74 -33.14
CA THR A 332 19.92 -11.46 -32.26
C THR A 332 18.61 -11.72 -33.03
N THR A 333 17.72 -12.56 -32.46
CA THR A 333 16.39 -12.78 -33.03
C THR A 333 15.40 -11.72 -32.53
N TYR A 334 15.41 -11.49 -31.22
CA TYR A 334 14.54 -10.51 -30.56
C TYR A 334 15.42 -9.48 -29.86
N GLY A 335 15.40 -8.26 -30.32
CA GLY A 335 16.12 -7.13 -29.74
C GLY A 335 15.38 -6.51 -28.55
N PRO A 336 15.96 -5.48 -27.93
CA PRO A 336 15.42 -4.85 -26.72
C PRO A 336 14.07 -4.15 -26.94
N THR A 337 13.67 -3.94 -28.18
CA THR A 337 12.36 -3.36 -28.55
C THR A 337 11.35 -4.39 -29.04
N SER A 338 11.73 -5.68 -29.09
CA SER A 338 10.84 -6.75 -29.53
C SER A 338 9.71 -6.99 -28.51
N GLN A 339 8.54 -7.37 -29.01
CA GLN A 339 7.42 -7.80 -28.15
C GLN A 339 7.59 -9.21 -27.56
N PHE A 340 8.56 -9.97 -28.05
CA PHE A 340 8.78 -11.37 -27.67
C PHE A 340 10.22 -11.66 -27.26
N VAL A 341 10.39 -12.70 -26.46
CA VAL A 341 11.65 -13.33 -26.11
C VAL A 341 11.54 -14.84 -26.18
N ALA A 342 12.63 -15.56 -26.40
CA ALA A 342 12.62 -17.01 -26.51
C ALA A 342 13.69 -17.69 -25.64
N ALA A 343 13.37 -18.84 -25.09
CA ALA A 343 14.31 -19.71 -24.38
C ALA A 343 14.10 -21.16 -24.80
N GLY A 344 15.18 -21.88 -25.18
CA GLY A 344 15.08 -23.26 -25.50
C GLY A 344 15.89 -23.71 -26.72
N TYR A 345 15.38 -24.76 -27.41
CA TYR A 345 16.02 -25.36 -28.56
C TYR A 345 14.95 -25.78 -29.56
N LEU A 346 15.08 -25.30 -30.78
CA LEU A 346 14.19 -25.66 -31.89
C LEU A 346 15.00 -25.72 -33.21
N SER A 347 14.69 -26.67 -34.07
CA SER A 347 15.29 -26.77 -35.43
C SER A 347 16.83 -26.70 -35.42
N SER A 348 17.49 -27.31 -34.46
CA SER A 348 18.95 -27.30 -34.24
C SER A 348 19.52 -25.93 -33.81
N ILE A 349 18.69 -24.99 -33.38
CA ILE A 349 19.09 -23.67 -32.93
C ILE A 349 18.80 -23.56 -31.42
N TYR A 350 19.78 -23.06 -30.65
CA TYR A 350 19.60 -22.73 -29.24
C TYR A 350 19.26 -21.25 -29.08
N TYR A 351 18.38 -20.94 -28.13
CA TYR A 351 17.90 -19.62 -27.79
C TYR A 351 18.18 -19.31 -26.34
N ALA A 352 18.78 -18.17 -26.07
CA ALA A 352 18.95 -17.64 -24.73
C ALA A 352 18.55 -16.17 -24.68
N THR A 353 17.76 -15.80 -23.69
CA THR A 353 17.38 -14.42 -23.45
C THR A 353 18.18 -13.83 -22.30
N TYR A 354 18.79 -12.69 -22.54
CA TYR A 354 19.36 -11.82 -21.52
C TYR A 354 18.33 -10.77 -21.11
N SER A 355 18.01 -10.73 -19.83
CA SER A 355 17.09 -9.76 -19.23
C SER A 355 17.84 -8.85 -18.30
N LYS A 356 17.71 -7.55 -18.47
CA LYS A 356 18.37 -6.52 -17.68
C LYS A 356 17.37 -5.68 -16.94
N THR A 357 17.58 -5.50 -15.65
CA THR A 357 16.77 -4.62 -14.79
C THR A 357 17.52 -3.33 -14.49
N SER A 358 16.80 -2.24 -14.35
CA SER A 358 17.36 -0.94 -14.00
C SER A 358 16.42 -0.19 -13.06
N PHE A 359 16.03 -0.82 -11.95
CA PHE A 359 15.07 -0.26 -11.00
C PHE A 359 15.40 1.16 -10.59
N ALA A 360 16.67 1.37 -10.23
CA ALA A 360 17.09 2.62 -9.65
C ALA A 360 17.16 3.76 -10.67
N SER A 361 17.50 3.48 -11.91
CA SER A 361 17.72 4.52 -12.94
C SER A 361 16.45 4.84 -13.72
N ALA A 362 15.64 3.85 -14.06
CA ALA A 362 14.49 4.05 -14.96
C ALA A 362 13.14 4.10 -14.22
N SER A 363 12.87 3.18 -13.29
CA SER A 363 11.64 3.20 -12.49
C SER A 363 11.73 4.06 -11.23
N LYS A 364 12.95 4.45 -10.86
CA LYS A 364 13.27 5.10 -9.57
C LYS A 364 12.78 4.30 -8.35
N PHE A 365 12.50 3.03 -8.56
CA PHE A 365 12.13 2.11 -7.50
C PHE A 365 13.36 1.69 -6.70
N ILE A 366 13.28 1.76 -5.38
CA ILE A 366 14.32 1.32 -4.47
C ILE A 366 13.92 -0.01 -3.88
N LEU A 367 14.72 -1.06 -4.17
CA LEU A 367 14.47 -2.39 -3.64
C LEU A 367 14.49 -2.38 -2.10
N PRO A 368 13.40 -2.78 -1.41
CA PRO A 368 13.32 -2.80 0.04
C PRO A 368 14.33 -3.76 0.66
N SER A 369 14.84 -3.43 1.85
CA SER A 369 15.86 -4.25 2.55
C SER A 369 15.31 -5.58 3.10
N ASN A 370 13.99 -5.67 3.27
CA ASN A 370 13.26 -6.79 3.87
C ASN A 370 12.44 -7.58 2.84
N VAL A 371 12.98 -7.66 1.61
CA VAL A 371 12.42 -8.45 0.51
C VAL A 371 12.28 -9.92 0.92
N THR A 372 11.08 -10.47 0.71
CA THR A 372 10.74 -11.87 0.94
C THR A 372 10.75 -12.67 -0.35
N SER A 373 10.25 -12.10 -1.46
CA SER A 373 10.19 -12.73 -2.77
C SER A 373 10.40 -11.69 -3.89
N VAL A 374 11.09 -12.10 -4.95
CA VAL A 374 11.17 -11.34 -6.21
C VAL A 374 10.96 -12.32 -7.35
N LYS A 375 10.02 -12.02 -8.23
CA LYS A 375 9.66 -12.86 -9.35
C LYS A 375 9.66 -12.06 -10.64
N HIS A 376 10.23 -12.63 -11.69
CA HIS A 376 10.00 -12.16 -13.06
C HIS A 376 8.77 -12.89 -13.59
N LYS A 377 7.73 -12.15 -13.92
CA LYS A 377 6.50 -12.68 -14.51
C LYS A 377 6.49 -12.44 -16.01
N ALA A 378 6.30 -13.51 -16.78
CA ALA A 378 6.18 -13.46 -18.22
C ALA A 378 4.99 -14.31 -18.67
N TYR A 379 4.40 -13.98 -19.81
CA TYR A 379 3.31 -14.76 -20.39
C TYR A 379 3.85 -15.63 -21.52
N VAL A 380 3.68 -16.93 -21.43
CA VAL A 380 4.05 -17.89 -22.50
C VAL A 380 3.00 -17.82 -23.59
N THR A 381 3.37 -17.23 -24.71
CA THR A 381 2.50 -17.07 -25.90
C THR A 381 2.55 -18.31 -26.80
N SER A 382 3.69 -19.01 -26.82
CA SER A 382 3.88 -20.22 -27.61
C SER A 382 4.80 -21.20 -26.90
N LEU A 383 4.54 -22.49 -27.07
CA LEU A 383 5.29 -23.58 -26.46
C LEU A 383 5.30 -24.80 -27.39
N THR A 384 6.49 -25.25 -27.81
CA THR A 384 6.62 -26.42 -28.70
C THR A 384 6.38 -27.73 -28.00
N ASN A 385 6.87 -27.87 -26.77
CA ASN A 385 6.72 -29.02 -25.87
C ASN A 385 6.86 -28.55 -24.43
N ALA A 386 6.51 -29.38 -23.45
CA ALA A 386 6.87 -29.11 -22.08
C ALA A 386 8.40 -29.03 -21.93
N ILE A 387 8.89 -27.91 -21.43
CA ILE A 387 10.33 -27.64 -21.27
C ILE A 387 10.65 -27.12 -19.88
N THR A 388 11.92 -27.32 -19.46
CA THR A 388 12.44 -26.66 -18.27
C THR A 388 13.25 -25.44 -18.69
N VAL A 389 12.73 -24.25 -18.41
CA VAL A 389 13.50 -23.01 -18.57
C VAL A 389 14.28 -22.73 -17.31
N THR A 390 15.55 -22.45 -17.47
CA THR A 390 16.49 -22.20 -16.37
C THR A 390 16.94 -20.74 -16.40
N ALA A 391 16.91 -20.07 -15.25
CA ALA A 391 17.41 -18.73 -15.04
C ALA A 391 18.79 -18.78 -14.37
N TYR A 392 19.76 -18.06 -14.93
CA TYR A 392 21.11 -17.86 -14.38
C TYR A 392 21.31 -16.38 -14.05
N ASP A 393 22.12 -16.05 -13.04
CA ASP A 393 22.60 -14.68 -12.91
C ASP A 393 23.65 -14.38 -14.01
N SER A 394 23.84 -13.11 -14.36
CA SER A 394 24.87 -12.71 -15.30
C SER A 394 26.14 -12.28 -14.58
N ASP A 395 27.33 -12.69 -15.07
CA ASP A 395 28.62 -12.29 -14.52
C ASP A 395 29.15 -10.98 -15.13
N GLY A 396 28.52 -10.49 -16.21
CA GLY A 396 28.89 -9.25 -16.88
C GLY A 396 27.70 -8.43 -17.35
N ILE A 397 27.97 -7.20 -17.79
CA ILE A 397 26.99 -6.31 -18.42
C ILE A 397 27.01 -6.56 -19.91
N LEU A 398 25.90 -7.09 -20.45
CA LEU A 398 25.70 -7.17 -21.88
C LEU A 398 24.95 -5.91 -22.36
N ASN A 399 25.44 -5.30 -23.43
CA ASN A 399 24.77 -4.15 -24.04
C ASN A 399 23.61 -4.64 -24.92
N ALA A 400 22.37 -4.41 -24.48
CA ALA A 400 21.17 -4.85 -25.18
C ALA A 400 21.00 -4.27 -26.59
N GLY A 401 21.73 -3.22 -26.97
CA GLY A 401 21.75 -2.67 -28.31
C GLY A 401 22.75 -3.33 -29.27
N SER A 402 23.55 -4.27 -28.78
CA SER A 402 24.52 -5.01 -29.60
C SER A 402 23.92 -6.30 -30.16
N ASN A 403 24.46 -6.79 -31.27
CA ASN A 403 24.06 -8.07 -31.85
C ASN A 403 24.53 -9.24 -30.95
N LEU A 404 23.72 -9.65 -29.98
CA LEU A 404 24.03 -10.66 -28.99
C LEU A 404 23.69 -12.06 -29.52
N SER A 405 24.71 -12.89 -29.77
CA SER A 405 24.50 -14.30 -30.05
C SER A 405 24.23 -15.10 -28.77
N TYR A 406 23.66 -16.30 -28.92
CA TYR A 406 23.53 -17.28 -27.81
C TYR A 406 24.87 -17.46 -27.05
N SER A 407 25.98 -17.59 -27.78
CA SER A 407 27.30 -17.78 -27.17
C SER A 407 27.75 -16.55 -26.36
N ASN A 408 27.46 -15.33 -26.83
CA ASN A 408 27.77 -14.11 -26.09
C ASN A 408 26.97 -14.08 -24.78
N ILE A 409 25.68 -14.42 -24.82
CA ILE A 409 24.82 -14.44 -23.63
C ILE A 409 25.28 -15.54 -22.66
N MET A 410 25.51 -16.75 -23.14
CA MET A 410 25.87 -17.89 -22.28
C MET A 410 27.28 -17.81 -21.69
N ASN A 411 28.18 -17.07 -22.31
CA ASN A 411 29.52 -16.82 -21.72
C ASN A 411 29.45 -15.99 -20.44
N GLU A 412 28.40 -15.19 -20.27
CA GLU A 412 28.16 -14.39 -19.06
C GLU A 412 27.22 -15.11 -18.05
N ALA A 413 26.81 -16.37 -18.34
CA ALA A 413 25.96 -17.12 -17.41
C ALA A 413 26.76 -17.55 -16.17
N GLY A 414 26.38 -16.99 -15.04
CA GLY A 414 26.99 -17.27 -13.74
C GLY A 414 26.28 -18.38 -12.98
N SER A 415 25.84 -18.11 -11.78
CA SER A 415 25.20 -19.11 -10.91
C SER A 415 23.73 -19.37 -11.29
N LEU A 416 23.28 -20.61 -11.10
CA LEU A 416 21.87 -20.98 -11.18
C LEU A 416 21.05 -20.15 -10.20
N VAL A 417 19.99 -19.52 -10.69
CA VAL A 417 19.02 -18.72 -9.91
C VAL A 417 17.77 -19.52 -9.63
N SER A 418 17.13 -20.04 -10.70
CA SER A 418 15.90 -20.85 -10.61
C SER A 418 15.72 -21.70 -11.87
N SER A 419 14.83 -22.70 -11.79
CA SER A 419 14.37 -23.49 -12.93
C SER A 419 12.86 -23.68 -12.84
N LEU A 420 12.18 -23.61 -13.98
CA LEU A 420 10.74 -23.71 -14.07
C LEU A 420 10.35 -24.67 -15.20
N ASN A 421 9.50 -25.66 -14.90
CA ASN A 421 8.92 -26.53 -15.92
C ASN A 421 7.66 -25.88 -16.49
N ILE A 422 7.66 -25.58 -17.78
CA ILE A 422 6.57 -24.94 -18.51
C ILE A 422 5.93 -26.01 -19.38
N SER A 423 4.64 -26.27 -19.17
CA SER A 423 3.88 -27.32 -19.88
C SER A 423 2.65 -26.79 -20.62
N LYS A 424 2.34 -25.51 -20.51
CA LYS A 424 1.22 -24.85 -21.17
C LYS A 424 1.49 -23.36 -21.37
N GLN A 425 0.74 -22.73 -22.25
CA GLN A 425 0.67 -21.28 -22.40
C GLN A 425 0.07 -20.62 -21.14
N GLY A 426 0.36 -19.35 -20.90
CA GLY A 426 -0.15 -18.58 -19.78
C GLY A 426 0.97 -17.91 -18.96
N TRP A 427 0.57 -17.26 -17.87
CA TRP A 427 1.50 -16.62 -16.96
C TRP A 427 2.42 -17.61 -16.26
N VAL A 428 3.71 -17.29 -16.22
CA VAL A 428 4.76 -18.05 -15.52
C VAL A 428 5.59 -17.13 -14.65
N GLU A 429 6.17 -17.67 -13.56
CA GLU A 429 6.92 -16.92 -12.56
C GLU A 429 8.31 -17.50 -12.36
N PHE A 430 9.33 -16.76 -12.71
CA PHE A 430 10.71 -17.12 -12.42
C PHE A 430 11.15 -16.49 -11.10
N ASN A 431 11.45 -17.30 -10.09
CA ASN A 431 11.87 -16.80 -8.79
C ASN A 431 13.34 -16.32 -8.85
N ILE A 432 13.54 -15.01 -8.75
CA ILE A 432 14.87 -14.37 -8.76
C ILE A 432 15.25 -13.77 -7.39
N THR A 433 14.61 -14.20 -6.31
CA THR A 433 14.82 -13.67 -4.94
C THR A 433 16.27 -13.75 -4.49
N SER A 434 16.96 -14.86 -4.78
CA SER A 434 18.38 -15.03 -4.42
C SER A 434 19.27 -13.98 -5.09
N LEU A 435 18.98 -13.65 -6.34
CA LEU A 435 19.68 -12.62 -7.09
C LEU A 435 19.36 -11.21 -6.56
N ALA A 436 18.08 -10.91 -6.29
CA ALA A 436 17.68 -9.64 -5.70
C ALA A 436 18.37 -9.35 -4.36
N LYS A 437 18.56 -10.39 -3.54
CA LYS A 437 19.38 -10.28 -2.30
C LYS A 437 20.85 -9.98 -2.56
N LYS A 438 21.44 -10.44 -3.67
CA LYS A 438 22.78 -10.03 -4.10
C LYS A 438 22.80 -8.56 -4.54
N TRP A 439 21.76 -8.08 -5.21
CA TRP A 439 21.61 -6.66 -5.57
C TRP A 439 21.53 -5.76 -4.33
N LEU A 440 20.77 -6.16 -3.31
CA LEU A 440 20.70 -5.44 -2.03
C LEU A 440 22.09 -5.36 -1.35
N LYS A 441 22.84 -6.45 -1.33
CA LYS A 441 24.20 -6.47 -0.78
C LYS A 441 25.13 -5.53 -1.56
N SER A 442 25.05 -5.54 -2.89
CA SER A 442 25.81 -4.60 -3.71
C SER A 442 25.44 -3.16 -3.42
N ALA A 443 24.14 -2.86 -3.32
CA ALA A 443 23.64 -1.53 -3.02
C ALA A 443 24.02 -1.03 -1.61
N THR A 444 24.34 -1.93 -0.68
CA THR A 444 24.83 -1.59 0.67
C THR A 444 26.35 -1.71 0.82
N GLY A 445 27.07 -2.15 -0.22
CA GLY A 445 28.52 -2.36 -0.19
C GLY A 445 28.94 -3.58 0.65
N GLU A 446 28.04 -4.53 0.88
CA GLU A 446 28.33 -5.77 1.59
C GLU A 446 29.05 -6.78 0.69
N SER A 447 29.89 -7.62 1.29
CA SER A 447 30.59 -8.70 0.57
C SER A 447 29.60 -9.69 -0.05
N GLY A 448 29.91 -10.17 -1.27
CA GLY A 448 29.08 -11.09 -2.05
C GLY A 448 27.88 -10.43 -2.73
N GLY A 449 27.87 -9.10 -2.82
CA GLY A 449 26.91 -8.34 -3.61
C GLY A 449 27.22 -8.41 -5.11
N LYS A 450 26.17 -8.24 -5.94
CA LYS A 450 26.23 -8.14 -7.39
C LYS A 450 25.38 -6.96 -7.85
N SER A 451 25.85 -6.16 -8.82
CA SER A 451 25.09 -5.02 -9.33
C SER A 451 23.80 -5.47 -10.02
N GLU A 452 22.70 -4.73 -9.79
CA GLU A 452 21.43 -4.97 -10.50
C GLU A 452 21.54 -4.79 -12.01
N THR A 453 22.53 -4.00 -12.46
CA THR A 453 22.76 -3.74 -13.89
C THR A 453 23.32 -4.94 -14.65
N TYR A 454 23.74 -6.00 -13.96
CA TYR A 454 24.26 -7.20 -14.64
C TYR A 454 23.16 -8.07 -15.26
N GLY A 455 21.93 -8.02 -14.72
CA GLY A 455 20.82 -8.79 -15.26
C GLY A 455 20.86 -10.28 -14.97
N TYR A 456 20.11 -11.05 -15.76
CA TYR A 456 19.99 -12.51 -15.65
C TYR A 456 19.63 -13.12 -17.03
N ILE A 457 19.79 -14.43 -17.14
CA ILE A 457 19.71 -15.13 -18.42
C ILE A 457 18.71 -16.26 -18.32
N PHE A 458 17.79 -16.35 -19.28
CA PHE A 458 16.88 -17.50 -19.46
C PHE A 458 17.32 -18.36 -20.62
N THR A 459 17.36 -19.68 -20.40
CA THR A 459 17.64 -20.67 -21.46
C THR A 459 17.06 -22.03 -21.09
N SER A 460 17.09 -22.99 -22.03
CA SER A 460 16.81 -24.40 -21.77
C SER A 460 17.77 -25.27 -22.54
N SER A 461 18.22 -26.35 -21.96
CA SER A 461 19.12 -27.34 -22.59
C SER A 461 18.35 -28.55 -23.19
N GLY A 462 17.05 -28.67 -22.92
CA GLY A 462 16.20 -29.73 -23.41
C GLY A 462 15.57 -29.45 -24.78
N PRO A 463 15.02 -30.44 -25.46
CA PRO A 463 14.29 -30.25 -26.70
C PRO A 463 13.00 -29.47 -26.42
N GLY A 464 12.75 -28.47 -27.24
CA GLY A 464 11.57 -27.61 -27.14
C GLY A 464 11.95 -26.16 -26.86
N MET A 465 10.99 -25.27 -27.09
CA MET A 465 11.15 -23.83 -26.95
C MET A 465 9.91 -23.21 -26.33
N ALA A 466 10.10 -22.23 -25.48
CA ALA A 466 9.06 -21.32 -25.03
C ALA A 466 9.31 -19.91 -25.61
N ILE A 467 8.27 -19.35 -26.20
CA ILE A 467 8.21 -17.94 -26.59
C ILE A 467 7.35 -17.23 -25.56
N MET A 468 7.85 -16.12 -25.05
CA MET A 468 7.22 -15.36 -23.97
C MET A 468 7.05 -13.92 -24.39
N GLY A 469 5.99 -13.26 -23.91
CA GLY A 469 5.86 -11.81 -24.01
C GLY A 469 7.02 -11.12 -23.32
N SER A 470 7.67 -10.19 -24.01
CA SER A 470 8.69 -9.35 -23.41
C SER A 470 8.08 -8.23 -22.57
N ALA A 471 8.91 -7.44 -21.96
CA ALA A 471 8.48 -6.20 -21.29
C ALA A 471 7.86 -5.16 -22.24
N ASN A 472 8.02 -5.31 -23.56
CA ASN A 472 7.42 -4.47 -24.61
C ASN A 472 6.13 -5.04 -25.21
N HIS A 473 5.70 -6.23 -24.81
CA HIS A 473 4.49 -6.84 -25.35
C HIS A 473 3.27 -5.93 -25.11
N ALA A 474 2.45 -5.71 -26.13
CA ALA A 474 1.32 -4.79 -26.04
C ALA A 474 0.28 -5.20 -25.00
N THR A 475 -0.03 -6.51 -24.91
CA THR A 475 -1.05 -7.08 -24.02
C THR A 475 -0.43 -7.80 -22.84
N TYR A 476 0.59 -8.65 -23.05
CA TYR A 476 1.19 -9.53 -22.04
C TYR A 476 2.58 -9.06 -21.62
N ARG A 477 2.70 -7.82 -21.18
CA ARG A 477 3.97 -7.25 -20.77
C ARG A 477 4.57 -7.98 -19.57
N ALA A 478 5.80 -8.47 -19.73
CA ALA A 478 6.56 -9.00 -18.61
C ALA A 478 6.80 -7.90 -17.56
N TYR A 479 6.73 -8.29 -16.30
CA TYR A 479 6.96 -7.39 -15.17
C TYR A 479 7.66 -8.12 -14.01
N ILE A 480 8.15 -7.37 -13.06
CA ILE A 480 8.73 -7.91 -11.84
C ILE A 480 7.80 -7.62 -10.67
N SER A 481 7.42 -8.66 -9.92
CA SER A 481 6.75 -8.53 -8.64
C SER A 481 7.74 -8.70 -7.49
N ILE A 482 7.63 -7.85 -6.47
CA ILE A 482 8.51 -7.80 -5.32
C ILE A 482 7.66 -7.82 -4.06
N ASP A 483 7.68 -8.96 -3.35
CA ASP A 483 7.04 -9.06 -2.05
C ASP A 483 8.03 -8.71 -0.96
N PHE A 484 7.61 -7.92 0.01
CA PHE A 484 8.44 -7.52 1.13
C PHE A 484 7.61 -7.29 2.39
N ASN A 485 8.23 -7.53 3.55
CA ASN A 485 7.60 -7.15 4.81
C ASN A 485 7.64 -5.62 4.92
N GLU A 486 6.57 -5.01 5.40
CA GLU A 486 6.61 -3.60 5.73
C GLU A 486 7.60 -3.36 6.87
N ASP A 487 8.46 -2.35 6.73
CA ASP A 487 9.33 -1.96 7.84
C ASP A 487 8.50 -1.26 8.91
N THR A 488 7.98 -2.04 9.85
CA THR A 488 7.22 -1.55 11.01
C THR A 488 8.11 -0.95 12.09
N THR A 489 9.45 -1.03 11.94
CA THR A 489 10.39 -0.56 12.97
C THR A 489 10.51 0.95 13.04
N LEU A 490 10.19 1.67 11.95
CA LEU A 490 10.15 3.13 11.89
C LEU A 490 8.88 3.59 11.17
N SER A 491 7.95 4.18 11.90
CA SER A 491 6.72 4.76 11.34
C SER A 491 6.96 6.17 10.81
N SER A 492 6.07 6.62 9.93
CA SER A 492 5.98 8.04 9.56
C SER A 492 5.76 8.92 10.79
N GLY A 493 6.41 10.08 10.82
CA GLY A 493 6.30 10.99 11.97
C GLY A 493 7.30 12.13 11.95
N LEU A 494 7.28 12.94 13.00
CA LEU A 494 8.15 14.08 13.18
C LEU A 494 9.29 13.73 14.14
N TYR A 495 10.52 13.86 13.67
CA TYR A 495 11.72 13.41 14.38
C TYR A 495 12.81 14.48 14.48
N TYR A 496 13.57 14.44 15.57
CA TYR A 496 14.95 14.89 15.58
C TYR A 496 15.84 13.73 15.12
N ILE A 497 16.74 13.96 14.16
CA ILE A 497 17.71 12.98 13.66
C ILE A 497 19.07 13.26 14.28
N LYS A 498 19.47 12.45 15.27
CA LYS A 498 20.68 12.69 16.11
C LYS A 498 21.78 11.72 15.73
N ASN A 499 22.98 12.22 15.47
CA ASN A 499 24.14 11.36 15.22
C ASN A 499 24.65 10.68 16.49
N LYS A 500 24.89 9.38 16.45
CA LYS A 500 25.30 8.55 17.59
C LYS A 500 26.68 8.96 18.12
N SER A 501 27.65 9.23 17.25
CA SER A 501 29.04 9.53 17.61
C SER A 501 29.21 10.94 18.17
N THR A 502 28.62 11.95 17.50
CA THR A 502 28.83 13.35 17.85
C THR A 502 27.76 13.92 18.78
N GLY A 503 26.63 13.24 18.94
CA GLY A 503 25.47 13.73 19.69
C GLY A 503 24.77 14.94 19.06
N LYS A 504 25.19 15.36 17.86
CA LYS A 504 24.64 16.49 17.13
C LYS A 504 23.42 16.10 16.28
N TYR A 505 22.60 17.07 15.98
CA TYR A 505 21.32 16.92 15.28
C TYR A 505 21.41 17.39 13.84
N LEU A 506 20.88 16.61 12.91
CA LEU A 506 20.75 17.00 11.51
C LEU A 506 19.93 18.29 11.43
N THR A 507 20.52 19.32 10.83
CA THR A 507 20.01 20.70 10.85
C THR A 507 20.09 21.29 9.46
N GLN A 508 19.00 21.85 8.96
CA GLN A 508 19.07 22.74 7.81
C GLN A 508 19.69 24.08 8.24
N ASP A 509 20.70 24.53 7.55
CA ASP A 509 21.35 25.81 7.84
C ASP A 509 20.40 26.98 7.51
N SER A 510 20.26 27.94 8.44
CA SER A 510 19.30 29.03 8.32
C SER A 510 19.53 29.84 7.03
N GLY A 511 18.48 30.00 6.22
CA GLY A 511 18.52 30.77 4.97
C GLY A 511 19.35 30.12 3.85
N LYS A 512 19.73 28.82 3.98
CA LYS A 512 20.56 28.11 3.00
C LYS A 512 19.90 26.78 2.63
N THR A 513 20.35 26.21 1.52
CA THR A 513 20.00 24.85 1.12
C THR A 513 20.89 23.79 1.78
N SER A 514 22.02 24.16 2.39
CA SER A 514 22.96 23.24 3.03
C SER A 514 22.39 22.64 4.31
N VAL A 515 22.87 21.44 4.63
CA VAL A 515 22.52 20.69 5.83
C VAL A 515 23.78 20.35 6.62
N SER A 516 23.73 20.57 7.92
CA SER A 516 24.86 20.34 8.84
C SER A 516 24.38 19.59 10.09
N ALA A 517 25.33 19.18 10.95
CA ALA A 517 25.03 18.65 12.28
C ALA A 517 25.35 19.67 13.36
N GLN A 518 24.37 20.06 14.16
CA GLN A 518 24.50 21.12 15.17
C GLN A 518 24.02 20.64 16.56
N ALA A 519 24.41 21.38 17.61
CA ALA A 519 23.85 21.20 18.94
C ALA A 519 22.32 21.38 18.92
N LYS A 520 21.59 20.74 19.83
CA LYS A 520 20.14 20.87 19.90
C LYS A 520 19.72 22.30 20.21
N THR A 521 18.84 22.86 19.36
CA THR A 521 18.33 24.26 19.53
C THR A 521 16.81 24.29 19.66
N ASN A 522 16.11 23.18 19.57
CA ASN A 522 14.64 23.08 19.52
C ASN A 522 14.00 23.88 18.36
N SER A 523 14.77 24.21 17.33
CA SER A 523 14.30 24.91 16.14
C SER A 523 13.63 23.94 15.16
N ASN A 524 12.62 24.41 14.44
CA ASN A 524 12.00 23.66 13.33
C ASN A 524 13.00 23.33 12.19
N LEU A 525 14.15 24.00 12.13
CA LEU A 525 15.24 23.64 11.21
C LEU A 525 15.92 22.31 11.56
N GLN A 526 15.74 21.81 12.78
CA GLN A 526 16.21 20.49 13.25
C GLN A 526 15.12 19.42 13.23
N LEU A 527 13.87 19.78 12.91
CA LEU A 527 12.76 18.86 12.86
C LEU A 527 12.54 18.37 11.43
N TRP A 528 12.41 17.06 11.31
CA TRP A 528 12.27 16.38 10.03
C TRP A 528 11.02 15.49 10.06
N GLU A 529 10.14 15.73 9.12
CA GLU A 529 9.01 14.84 8.82
C GLU A 529 9.55 13.68 7.99
N VAL A 530 9.56 12.51 8.58
CA VAL A 530 9.96 11.26 7.94
C VAL A 530 8.68 10.55 7.51
N THR A 531 8.48 10.40 6.21
CA THR A 531 7.30 9.77 5.64
C THR A 531 7.71 8.47 4.96
N LYS A 532 7.06 7.36 5.31
CA LYS A 532 7.26 6.08 4.68
C LYS A 532 6.50 6.05 3.35
N VAL A 533 7.16 5.61 2.29
CA VAL A 533 6.59 5.49 0.95
C VAL A 533 7.11 4.20 0.33
N GLY A 534 6.28 3.15 0.29
CA GLY A 534 6.62 1.89 -0.36
C GLY A 534 7.96 1.27 0.08
N GLY A 535 8.20 1.06 1.38
CA GLY A 535 9.44 0.44 1.90
C GLY A 535 10.68 1.34 1.93
N VAL A 536 10.56 2.59 1.49
CA VAL A 536 11.58 3.64 1.58
C VAL A 536 11.01 4.86 2.29
N TYR A 537 11.81 5.92 2.47
CA TYR A 537 11.42 7.09 3.22
C TYR A 537 11.71 8.37 2.47
N GLN A 538 10.84 9.36 2.63
CA GLN A 538 11.10 10.76 2.31
C GLN A 538 11.40 11.49 3.61
N ILE A 539 12.35 12.42 3.60
CA ILE A 539 12.77 13.19 4.76
C ILE A 539 12.61 14.67 4.44
N LYS A 540 11.62 15.33 5.05
CA LYS A 540 11.22 16.71 4.75
C LYS A 540 11.49 17.60 5.94
N ASN A 541 12.11 18.75 5.74
CA ASN A 541 12.34 19.71 6.82
C ASN A 541 11.06 20.44 7.23
N LYS A 542 10.77 20.50 8.52
CA LYS A 542 9.54 21.10 9.07
C LYS A 542 9.46 22.61 8.85
N SER A 543 10.60 23.31 8.83
CA SER A 543 10.65 24.77 8.70
C SER A 543 10.40 25.24 7.27
N THR A 544 10.96 24.54 6.28
CA THR A 544 10.97 24.97 4.88
C THR A 544 10.06 24.15 3.99
N SER A 545 9.51 23.03 4.48
CA SER A 545 8.75 22.07 3.70
C SER A 545 9.51 21.50 2.49
N GLN A 546 10.84 21.52 2.53
CA GLN A 546 11.71 20.97 1.47
C GLN A 546 12.36 19.66 1.90
N TYR A 547 12.70 18.83 0.92
CA TYR A 547 13.20 17.48 1.14
C TYR A 547 14.72 17.41 1.22
N LEU A 548 15.22 16.52 2.09
CA LEU A 548 16.63 16.17 2.15
C LEU A 548 17.00 15.39 0.88
N GLY A 549 18.10 15.79 0.23
CA GLY A 549 18.49 15.16 -1.03
C GLY A 549 19.90 15.48 -1.50
N SER A 550 20.26 14.98 -2.67
CA SER A 550 21.54 15.17 -3.36
C SER A 550 21.66 16.59 -3.92
N PRO A 551 22.85 17.19 -3.92
CA PRO A 551 23.07 18.51 -4.52
C PRO A 551 22.69 18.61 -6.00
N SER A 552 22.91 17.55 -6.76
CA SER A 552 22.68 17.51 -8.21
C SER A 552 21.29 16.99 -8.61
N GLY A 553 20.48 16.46 -7.67
CA GLY A 553 19.26 15.73 -8.00
C GLY A 553 19.50 14.31 -8.56
N GLN A 554 20.75 13.95 -8.79
CA GLN A 554 21.19 12.63 -9.24
C GLN A 554 21.59 11.76 -8.01
N PRO A 555 21.85 10.48 -8.16
CA PRO A 555 22.41 9.66 -7.09
C PRO A 555 23.59 10.33 -6.41
N PHE A 556 23.71 10.15 -5.10
CA PHE A 556 24.83 10.76 -4.35
C PHE A 556 26.17 10.24 -4.85
N SER A 557 27.11 11.16 -5.02
CA SER A 557 28.53 10.82 -5.15
C SER A 557 29.18 10.69 -3.77
N LYS A 558 30.29 9.93 -3.70
CA LYS A 558 31.08 9.81 -2.47
C LYS A 558 31.51 11.17 -1.94
N ASN A 559 31.35 11.38 -0.65
CA ASN A 559 31.63 12.63 0.08
C ASN A 559 30.74 13.83 -0.28
N ALA A 560 29.68 13.66 -1.07
CA ALA A 560 28.71 14.74 -1.29
C ALA A 560 27.96 15.08 0.01
N SER A 561 27.79 16.37 0.28
CA SER A 561 26.97 16.84 1.40
C SER A 561 25.50 16.93 0.97
N PRO A 562 24.55 16.45 1.78
CA PRO A 562 23.14 16.60 1.48
C PRO A 562 22.70 18.07 1.50
N VAL A 563 21.65 18.36 0.74
CA VAL A 563 21.02 19.68 0.67
C VAL A 563 19.50 19.51 0.80
N ILE A 564 18.76 20.60 0.98
CA ILE A 564 17.31 20.57 0.85
C ILE A 564 16.87 20.95 -0.57
N ARG A 565 15.78 20.35 -1.03
CA ARG A 565 15.25 20.47 -2.39
C ARG A 565 13.72 20.56 -2.39
N THR A 566 13.15 21.10 -3.46
CA THR A 566 11.70 21.12 -3.68
C THR A 566 11.16 19.75 -4.09
N VAL A 567 11.95 18.95 -4.79
CA VAL A 567 11.58 17.62 -5.24
C VAL A 567 12.00 16.58 -4.19
N ALA A 568 11.09 15.68 -3.86
CA ALA A 568 11.33 14.60 -2.91
C ALA A 568 12.40 13.63 -3.42
N GLN A 569 13.28 13.21 -2.52
CA GLN A 569 14.22 12.10 -2.78
C GLN A 569 14.01 11.00 -1.76
N LYS A 570 14.24 9.77 -2.18
CA LYS A 570 14.02 8.57 -1.38
C LYS A 570 15.27 8.18 -0.61
N TRP A 571 15.04 7.64 0.59
CA TRP A 571 16.07 7.20 1.50
C TRP A 571 15.74 5.79 2.00
N ARG A 572 16.74 4.95 2.14
CA ARG A 572 16.62 3.72 2.92
C ARG A 572 17.08 4.00 4.34
N ILE A 573 16.20 3.78 5.29
CA ILE A 573 16.50 3.91 6.72
C ILE A 573 16.53 2.50 7.31
N VAL A 574 17.72 1.96 7.52
CA VAL A 574 17.93 0.58 7.93
C VAL A 574 18.33 0.53 9.39
N LYS A 575 17.58 -0.23 10.20
CA LYS A 575 17.89 -0.44 11.61
C LYS A 575 19.21 -1.18 11.77
N ASN A 576 20.07 -0.72 12.68
CA ASN A 576 21.31 -1.42 12.98
C ASN A 576 21.03 -2.75 13.67
N PRO A 577 21.78 -3.82 13.33
CA PRO A 577 21.63 -5.11 13.98
C PRO A 577 21.96 -5.04 15.49
N GLY A 578 21.37 -5.93 16.24
CA GLY A 578 21.54 -6.05 17.69
C GLY A 578 20.20 -5.96 18.42
N SER A 579 20.00 -6.82 19.42
CA SER A 579 18.80 -6.80 20.25
C SER A 579 18.71 -5.45 20.96
N GLY A 580 17.55 -4.78 20.82
CA GLY A 580 17.30 -3.47 21.46
C GLY A 580 17.98 -2.28 20.78
N SER A 581 18.63 -2.43 19.61
CA SER A 581 19.20 -1.30 18.87
C SER A 581 18.10 -0.30 18.50
N LYS A 582 18.32 0.97 18.82
CA LYS A 582 17.45 2.12 18.46
C LYS A 582 18.16 3.07 17.50
N THR A 583 19.19 2.58 16.82
CA THR A 583 19.95 3.37 15.85
C THR A 583 19.75 2.86 14.44
N TYR A 584 19.83 3.76 13.48
CA TYR A 584 19.59 3.54 12.08
C TYR A 584 20.78 4.02 11.23
N ARG A 585 20.90 3.47 10.05
CA ARG A 585 21.70 4.02 8.95
C ARG A 585 20.76 4.60 7.93
N ILE A 586 21.10 5.78 7.44
CA ILE A 586 20.32 6.51 6.45
C ILE A 586 21.13 6.49 5.16
N PHE A 587 20.76 5.60 4.23
CA PHE A 587 21.37 5.46 2.93
C PHE A 587 20.76 6.42 1.94
N ALA A 588 21.63 7.09 1.19
CA ALA A 588 21.20 7.95 0.12
C ALA A 588 20.54 7.12 -1.00
N GLN A 589 19.58 7.74 -1.69
CA GLN A 589 18.88 7.13 -2.82
C GLN A 589 19.84 6.51 -3.83
N ASN A 590 19.56 5.27 -4.22
CA ASN A 590 20.28 4.52 -5.25
C ASN A 590 21.81 4.49 -5.08
N SER A 591 22.27 4.48 -3.84
CA SER A 591 23.69 4.47 -3.55
C SER A 591 24.02 3.58 -2.34
N GLN A 592 25.25 3.12 -2.32
CA GLN A 592 25.85 2.44 -1.15
C GLN A 592 26.26 3.44 -0.05
N TYR A 593 26.14 4.75 -0.30
CA TYR A 593 26.61 5.76 0.62
C TYR A 593 25.58 6.05 1.71
N SER A 594 26.04 6.03 2.96
CA SER A 594 25.23 6.40 4.12
C SER A 594 25.64 7.75 4.67
N LEU A 595 24.70 8.45 5.29
CA LEU A 595 25.01 9.72 5.96
C LEU A 595 25.99 9.55 7.12
N GLU A 596 27.04 10.35 7.15
CA GLU A 596 28.07 10.39 8.19
C GLU A 596 28.17 11.76 8.82
N ASN A 597 28.33 11.80 10.16
CA ASN A 597 28.84 12.96 10.86
C ASN A 597 29.95 12.52 11.84
N ASN A 598 31.13 13.08 11.68
CA ASN A 598 32.32 12.75 12.47
C ASN A 598 32.92 14.03 13.07
N SER A 599 33.35 13.98 14.31
CA SER A 599 33.97 15.14 15.02
C SER A 599 35.19 15.70 14.33
N SER A 600 35.90 14.89 13.53
CA SER A 600 37.04 15.32 12.70
C SER A 600 36.63 16.08 11.42
N LEU A 601 35.34 16.04 11.01
CA LEU A 601 34.82 16.72 9.83
C LEU A 601 34.42 18.17 10.15
N GLN A 602 35.23 19.15 9.73
CA GLN A 602 34.94 20.58 9.90
C GLN A 602 34.32 20.91 11.27
N SER A 603 35.05 20.61 12.34
CA SER A 603 34.59 20.78 13.73
C SER A 603 33.33 19.96 14.07
N GLY A 604 33.08 18.85 13.37
CA GLY A 604 31.95 17.94 13.57
C GLY A 604 30.61 18.53 13.15
N THR A 605 30.59 19.50 12.25
CA THR A 605 29.34 20.05 11.70
C THR A 605 29.00 19.51 10.31
N LEU A 606 30.00 19.09 9.55
CA LEU A 606 29.77 18.55 8.19
C LEU A 606 29.01 17.23 8.24
N VAL A 607 27.98 17.10 7.38
CA VAL A 607 27.30 15.86 7.05
C VAL A 607 27.60 15.51 5.59
N ARG A 608 27.94 14.26 5.31
CA ARG A 608 28.24 13.80 3.95
C ARG A 608 27.74 12.37 3.71
N ALA A 609 27.56 12.01 2.45
CA ALA A 609 27.33 10.64 2.04
C ALA A 609 28.67 9.91 1.81
N THR A 610 28.91 8.78 2.43
CA THR A 610 30.17 8.07 2.38
C THR A 610 29.98 6.56 2.42
N ASP A 611 31.05 5.82 2.06
CA ASP A 611 31.05 4.36 2.00
C ASP A 611 30.53 3.72 3.28
N PHE A 612 29.94 2.54 3.14
CA PHE A 612 29.46 1.77 4.26
C PHE A 612 30.60 1.37 5.21
N THR A 613 30.41 1.63 6.51
CA THR A 613 31.20 1.04 7.62
C THR A 613 30.31 0.86 8.84
N THR A 614 30.74 0.06 9.80
CA THR A 614 30.04 -0.17 11.06
C THR A 614 30.21 0.94 12.09
N SER A 615 30.95 2.01 11.76
CA SER A 615 31.28 3.13 12.67
C SER A 615 30.03 3.84 13.20
N ASP A 616 30.10 4.27 14.46
CA ASP A 616 29.04 5.08 15.11
C ASP A 616 28.87 6.47 14.47
N THR A 617 29.85 6.95 13.68
CA THR A 617 29.75 8.18 12.91
C THR A 617 28.64 8.15 11.86
N ARG A 618 28.21 6.95 11.43
CA ARG A 618 27.16 6.69 10.44
C ARG A 618 25.86 6.17 11.05
N LYS A 619 25.80 6.09 12.38
CA LYS A 619 24.59 5.67 13.09
C LYS A 619 23.81 6.90 13.56
N TRP A 620 22.51 6.87 13.35
CA TRP A 620 21.61 7.96 13.68
C TRP A 620 20.47 7.47 14.58
N GLU A 621 20.13 8.26 15.58
CA GLU A 621 18.99 8.07 16.45
C GLU A 621 17.85 8.93 15.92
N LEU A 622 16.67 8.36 15.67
CA LEU A 622 15.46 9.07 15.28
C LEU A 622 14.61 9.27 16.54
N VAL A 623 14.61 10.49 17.06
CA VAL A 623 13.95 10.86 18.32
C VAL A 623 12.61 11.49 18.00
N ALA A 624 11.51 10.79 18.27
CA ALA A 624 10.16 11.29 18.01
C ALA A 624 9.86 12.55 18.85
N VAL A 625 9.13 13.48 18.26
CA VAL A 625 8.72 14.74 18.89
C VAL A 625 7.25 14.71 19.25
N ASN A 626 6.41 14.22 18.37
CA ASN A 626 4.98 14.02 18.56
C ASN A 626 4.69 12.53 18.50
N GLY A 627 3.77 12.08 19.34
CA GLY A 627 3.37 10.67 19.36
C GLY A 627 2.56 10.34 20.58
N SER A 628 2.34 9.07 20.81
CA SER A 628 1.71 8.51 21.99
C SER A 628 2.49 7.30 22.48
N VAL A 629 2.40 7.05 23.79
CA VAL A 629 2.70 5.75 24.39
C VAL A 629 1.35 5.07 24.59
N THR A 630 1.24 3.81 24.23
CA THR A 630 0.02 3.02 24.44
C THR A 630 0.41 1.70 25.08
N ILE A 631 -0.19 1.40 26.22
CA ILE A 631 -0.04 0.11 26.90
C ILE A 631 -0.88 -0.91 26.14
N LYS A 632 -0.23 -1.99 25.72
CA LYS A 632 -0.92 -3.09 25.04
C LYS A 632 -1.73 -3.92 26.02
N ASP A 633 -2.89 -4.36 25.57
CA ASP A 633 -3.68 -5.34 26.30
C ASP A 633 -2.84 -6.60 26.56
N PRO A 634 -2.61 -6.98 27.82
CA PRO A 634 -1.99 -8.26 28.09
C PRO A 634 -2.95 -9.37 27.66
N THR A 635 -2.47 -10.35 26.90
CA THR A 635 -3.29 -11.45 26.34
C THR A 635 -3.40 -12.67 27.25
N SER A 636 -2.97 -12.58 28.51
CA SER A 636 -2.90 -13.72 29.42
C SER A 636 -4.24 -13.97 30.13
N SER A 637 -4.79 -15.17 30.01
CA SER A 637 -5.96 -15.61 30.79
C SER A 637 -5.69 -15.81 32.31
N SER A 638 -4.42 -15.69 32.70
CA SER A 638 -3.98 -15.89 34.07
C SER A 638 -4.09 -14.63 34.96
N ILE A 639 -4.60 -13.52 34.43
CA ILE A 639 -4.91 -12.29 35.18
C ILE A 639 -6.37 -11.89 34.95
N GLY A 640 -6.93 -11.09 35.83
CA GLY A 640 -8.25 -10.52 35.65
C GLY A 640 -8.20 -9.19 34.93
N TYR A 641 -9.31 -8.78 34.31
CA TYR A 641 -9.45 -7.54 33.58
C TYR A 641 -10.74 -6.81 33.94
N ILE A 642 -10.65 -5.48 33.94
CA ILE A 642 -11.82 -4.63 33.94
C ILE A 642 -11.79 -3.81 32.66
N ARG A 643 -12.88 -3.86 31.91
CA ARG A 643 -13.02 -3.17 30.62
C ARG A 643 -14.25 -2.28 30.61
N ASN A 644 -14.10 -1.07 30.08
CA ASN A 644 -15.22 -0.23 29.70
C ASN A 644 -15.59 -0.50 28.23
N TYR A 645 -16.85 -0.80 28.00
CA TYR A 645 -17.38 -1.06 26.66
C TYR A 645 -17.98 0.23 26.11
N HIS A 646 -17.47 0.71 24.96
CA HIS A 646 -17.83 1.99 24.34
C HIS A 646 -18.55 1.82 23.01
N GLU A 647 -19.30 0.77 22.75
CA GLU A 647 -19.96 0.65 21.46
C GLU A 647 -21.45 0.72 21.50
N TYR A 648 -21.98 1.44 20.48
CA TYR A 648 -23.38 1.54 20.13
C TYR A 648 -23.74 0.38 19.22
N PHE A 649 -24.77 -0.38 19.58
CA PHE A 649 -25.42 -1.28 18.66
C PHE A 649 -26.73 -0.64 18.25
N GLU A 650 -26.85 -0.28 16.95
CA GLU A 650 -28.17 -0.06 16.36
C GLU A 650 -28.90 -1.40 16.35
N ASN A 651 -29.90 -1.51 17.17
CA ASN A 651 -30.78 -2.65 17.18
C ASN A 651 -31.94 -2.35 16.26
N ASP A 652 -31.97 -3.04 15.14
CA ASP A 652 -33.05 -2.88 14.17
C ASP A 652 -34.14 -3.89 14.49
N ASP A 653 -34.57 -4.20 15.55
CA ASP A 653 -35.74 -4.97 15.85
C ASP A 653 -35.75 -5.73 17.20
N ASN A 654 -36.93 -5.82 17.72
CA ASN A 654 -37.32 -6.47 18.96
C ASN A 654 -37.14 -8.01 19.02
N GLU A 655 -36.43 -8.62 18.13
CA GLU A 655 -36.25 -10.06 18.10
C GLU A 655 -34.80 -10.44 18.39
N GLY A 656 -34.55 -10.89 19.63
CA GLY A 656 -33.27 -11.30 20.20
C GLY A 656 -32.42 -12.22 19.35
N THR A 657 -31.89 -11.75 18.26
CA THR A 657 -30.83 -12.40 17.50
C THR A 657 -29.49 -11.98 18.04
N GLY A 658 -28.67 -12.96 18.38
CA GLY A 658 -27.40 -12.79 19.03
C GLY A 658 -26.47 -11.79 18.31
N LEU A 659 -25.89 -10.88 19.10
CA LEU A 659 -24.92 -9.90 18.64
C LEU A 659 -23.63 -10.58 18.18
N ALA A 660 -23.41 -10.59 16.87
CA ALA A 660 -22.09 -10.81 16.27
C ALA A 660 -21.54 -9.44 15.85
N GLY A 661 -20.73 -8.80 16.70
CA GLY A 661 -20.02 -7.56 16.38
C GLY A 661 -18.74 -7.45 17.20
N ALA A 662 -17.67 -6.93 16.57
CA ALA A 662 -16.42 -6.65 17.25
C ALA A 662 -16.63 -5.53 18.27
N ARG A 663 -16.17 -5.72 19.49
CA ARG A 663 -16.30 -4.74 20.57
C ARG A 663 -14.98 -4.02 20.76
N ASN A 664 -14.97 -2.72 20.61
CA ASN A 664 -13.87 -1.90 21.16
C ASN A 664 -14.09 -1.73 22.67
N ALA A 665 -13.47 -2.60 23.45
CA ALA A 665 -13.49 -2.52 24.91
C ALA A 665 -12.16 -1.90 25.36
N GLU A 666 -12.22 -0.72 25.95
CA GLU A 666 -11.04 -0.10 26.54
C GLU A 666 -10.66 -0.82 27.84
N LEU A 667 -9.42 -1.29 27.93
CA LEU A 667 -8.88 -1.87 29.15
C LEU A 667 -8.62 -0.77 30.16
N THR A 668 -9.33 -0.78 31.30
CA THR A 668 -9.16 0.24 32.36
C THR A 668 -8.30 -0.25 33.52
N SER A 669 -8.38 -1.52 33.83
CA SER A 669 -7.65 -2.09 34.97
C SER A 669 -7.30 -3.55 34.72
N ILE A 670 -6.20 -3.99 35.34
CA ILE A 670 -5.83 -5.40 35.47
C ILE A 670 -5.94 -5.81 36.96
N ILE A 671 -6.28 -7.07 37.19
CA ILE A 671 -6.39 -7.63 38.52
C ILE A 671 -5.30 -8.68 38.68
N LEU A 672 -4.46 -8.49 39.69
CA LEU A 672 -3.45 -9.47 40.11
C LEU A 672 -3.88 -10.07 41.43
N ASP A 673 -3.64 -11.35 41.61
CA ASP A 673 -3.94 -12.03 42.85
C ASP A 673 -2.72 -12.14 43.76
N LEU A 674 -2.83 -11.71 45.00
CA LEU A 674 -1.73 -11.81 45.94
C LEU A 674 -1.64 -13.23 46.51
N ASN A 675 -2.72 -13.77 47.04
CA ASN A 675 -2.76 -15.10 47.66
C ASN A 675 -4.20 -15.62 47.90
N SER A 676 -5.20 -15.24 47.14
CA SER A 676 -6.56 -15.74 47.35
C SER A 676 -6.63 -17.27 47.15
N PRO A 677 -7.15 -18.04 48.09
CA PRO A 677 -7.33 -19.48 47.90
C PRO A 677 -8.45 -19.81 46.91
N TYR A 678 -9.23 -18.82 46.45
CA TYR A 678 -10.39 -18.95 45.61
C TYR A 678 -10.17 -18.44 44.18
N SER A 679 -8.92 -18.07 43.88
CA SER A 679 -8.53 -17.55 42.60
C SER A 679 -7.29 -18.26 42.01
N SER A 680 -7.28 -18.43 40.72
CA SER A 680 -6.12 -18.96 39.97
C SER A 680 -5.31 -17.84 39.30
N LYS A 681 -5.65 -16.58 39.54
CA LYS A 681 -4.97 -15.45 38.89
C LYS A 681 -3.54 -15.31 39.41
N GLN A 682 -2.66 -14.82 38.55
CA GLN A 682 -1.23 -14.72 38.89
C GLN A 682 -0.92 -13.47 39.72
N LYS A 683 0.16 -13.57 40.51
CA LYS A 683 0.72 -12.48 41.31
C LYS A 683 1.44 -11.42 40.43
N SER A 684 1.84 -11.74 39.21
CA SER A 684 2.62 -10.84 38.36
C SER A 684 2.27 -10.96 36.89
N VAL A 685 2.50 -9.88 36.16
CA VAL A 685 2.33 -9.81 34.72
C VAL A 685 3.39 -8.88 34.13
N THR A 686 3.88 -9.19 32.91
CA THR A 686 4.73 -8.26 32.16
C THR A 686 3.86 -7.44 31.20
N LEU A 687 3.76 -6.16 31.48
CA LEU A 687 3.09 -5.20 30.60
C LEU A 687 4.00 -4.82 29.43
N GLN A 688 3.41 -4.59 28.28
CA GLN A 688 4.07 -4.07 27.09
C GLN A 688 3.47 -2.72 26.73
N ALA A 689 4.28 -1.82 26.20
CA ALA A 689 3.80 -0.56 25.65
C ALA A 689 4.46 -0.27 24.31
N GLU A 690 3.71 0.35 23.43
CA GLU A 690 4.18 0.81 22.13
C GLU A 690 4.33 2.32 22.13
N LEU A 691 5.36 2.79 21.42
CA LEU A 691 5.58 4.20 21.15
C LEU A 691 5.20 4.47 19.70
N THR A 692 4.31 5.40 19.47
CA THR A 692 3.99 5.92 18.13
C THR A 692 4.66 7.28 17.96
N PRO A 693 5.40 7.53 16.84
CA PRO A 693 5.71 6.60 15.78
C PRO A 693 6.66 5.47 16.20
N SER A 694 6.40 4.25 15.72
CA SER A 694 7.23 3.09 16.05
C SER A 694 8.66 3.25 15.53
N GLY A 695 9.62 2.56 16.16
CA GLY A 695 11.04 2.66 15.79
C GLY A 695 11.76 3.88 16.34
N SER A 696 11.08 4.77 17.04
CA SER A 696 11.70 5.93 17.70
C SER A 696 12.81 5.49 18.64
N SER A 697 13.88 6.27 18.70
CA SER A 697 14.98 6.05 19.66
C SER A 697 14.53 6.33 21.08
N GLY A 698 15.13 5.61 22.06
CA GLY A 698 14.76 5.69 23.46
C GLY A 698 13.95 4.48 23.93
N ASN A 699 13.66 4.46 25.21
CA ASN A 699 13.01 3.35 25.89
C ASN A 699 11.71 3.82 26.55
N ILE A 700 10.81 2.88 26.78
CA ILE A 700 9.72 3.06 27.72
C ILE A 700 10.29 2.81 29.13
N VAL A 701 9.97 3.69 30.05
CA VAL A 701 10.33 3.59 31.48
C VAL A 701 9.04 3.46 32.27
N TRP A 702 9.00 2.45 33.13
CA TRP A 702 7.84 2.12 33.94
C TRP A 702 7.95 2.65 35.36
N SER A 703 6.84 3.05 35.96
CA SER A 703 6.74 3.47 37.36
C SER A 703 5.42 3.07 37.97
N SER A 704 5.37 2.89 39.28
CA SER A 704 4.18 2.65 40.05
C SER A 704 3.89 3.83 40.96
N SER A 705 2.61 4.19 41.11
CA SER A 705 2.15 5.22 42.05
C SER A 705 2.15 4.75 43.50
N ASN A 706 2.05 3.44 43.73
CA ASN A 706 2.02 2.84 45.05
C ASN A 706 2.78 1.50 45.06
N THR A 707 4.04 1.55 45.48
CA THR A 707 4.91 0.36 45.51
C THR A 707 4.59 -0.59 46.67
N ASN A 708 3.76 -0.18 47.64
CA ASN A 708 3.26 -1.06 48.71
C ASN A 708 2.13 -1.99 48.23
N VAL A 709 1.47 -1.63 47.14
CA VAL A 709 0.45 -2.45 46.47
C VAL A 709 1.02 -3.23 45.29
N ALA A 710 1.65 -2.56 44.37
CA ALA A 710 2.26 -3.18 43.19
C ALA A 710 3.58 -2.52 42.84
N THR A 711 4.61 -3.31 42.67
CA THR A 711 5.90 -2.85 42.10
C THR A 711 5.96 -3.07 40.61
N VAL A 712 6.78 -2.28 39.88
CA VAL A 712 7.06 -2.51 38.47
C VAL A 712 8.55 -2.40 38.21
N ASN A 713 9.10 -3.32 37.41
CA ASN A 713 10.48 -3.19 36.92
C ASN A 713 10.52 -2.10 35.85
N SER A 714 11.32 -1.08 36.12
CA SER A 714 11.37 0.14 35.28
C SER A 714 11.78 -0.10 33.83
N ASN A 715 12.48 -1.19 33.52
CA ASN A 715 12.99 -1.50 32.18
C ASN A 715 12.18 -2.56 31.45
N THR A 716 11.62 -3.53 32.18
CA THR A 716 10.96 -4.70 31.58
C THR A 716 9.44 -4.62 31.59
N GLY A 717 8.86 -3.74 32.43
CA GLY A 717 7.41 -3.66 32.63
C GLY A 717 6.82 -4.81 33.42
N LEU A 718 7.65 -5.63 34.11
CA LEU A 718 7.19 -6.68 35.01
C LEU A 718 6.55 -6.05 36.24
N VAL A 719 5.24 -6.18 36.36
CA VAL A 719 4.43 -5.75 37.51
C VAL A 719 4.27 -6.93 38.45
N THR A 720 4.40 -6.69 39.77
CA THR A 720 4.24 -7.69 40.80
C THR A 720 3.41 -7.12 41.94
N ALA A 721 2.34 -7.81 42.30
CA ALA A 721 1.52 -7.52 43.48
C ALA A 721 2.31 -7.80 44.79
N VAL A 722 2.27 -6.86 45.74
CA VAL A 722 2.98 -6.96 47.01
C VAL A 722 2.06 -6.72 48.23
N GLY A 723 0.94 -6.03 48.03
CA GLY A 723 -0.09 -5.77 49.07
C GLY A 723 -1.45 -5.53 48.44
N HIS A 724 -2.51 -5.58 49.22
CA HIS A 724 -3.87 -5.32 48.77
C HIS A 724 -4.10 -3.83 48.49
N GLY A 725 -5.07 -3.52 47.63
CA GLY A 725 -5.44 -2.17 47.22
C GLY A 725 -5.28 -1.95 45.71
N TRP A 726 -4.86 -0.73 45.33
CA TRP A 726 -4.65 -0.38 43.93
C TRP A 726 -3.42 0.50 43.72
N ALA A 727 -2.89 0.45 42.52
CA ALA A 727 -1.77 1.29 42.06
C ALA A 727 -1.89 1.63 40.57
N THR A 728 -1.52 2.84 40.18
CA THR A 728 -1.39 3.20 38.76
C THR A 728 0.01 2.85 38.28
N ILE A 729 0.11 2.03 37.26
CA ILE A 729 1.35 1.73 36.54
C ILE A 729 1.41 2.60 35.32
N THR A 730 2.48 3.39 35.21
CA THR A 730 2.67 4.36 34.12
C THR A 730 3.85 3.96 33.25
N ALA A 731 3.62 3.89 31.95
CA ALA A 731 4.62 3.77 30.88
C ALA A 731 4.96 5.16 30.34
N ARG A 732 6.23 5.58 30.38
CA ARG A 732 6.69 6.91 29.91
C ARG A 732 7.78 6.78 28.88
N TYR A 733 7.76 7.66 27.90
CA TYR A 733 8.85 7.75 26.91
C TYR A 733 10.07 8.47 27.50
N SER A 734 11.24 7.83 27.46
CA SER A 734 12.47 8.32 28.12
C SER A 734 13.01 9.67 27.62
N PHE A 735 12.66 10.07 26.39
CA PHE A 735 13.07 11.37 25.83
C PHE A 735 12.00 12.46 25.93
N ASN A 736 10.74 12.10 26.21
CA ASN A 736 9.66 13.05 26.40
C ASN A 736 8.65 12.53 27.41
N ASN A 737 8.78 12.94 28.66
CA ASN A 737 7.93 12.51 29.77
C ASN A 737 6.44 12.88 29.61
N ALA A 738 6.11 13.81 28.70
CA ALA A 738 4.71 14.11 28.40
C ALA A 738 4.01 13.00 27.59
N LEU A 739 4.78 12.13 26.93
CA LEU A 739 4.25 10.97 26.25
C LEU A 739 4.22 9.81 27.23
N ALA A 740 3.06 9.55 27.76
CA ALA A 740 2.83 8.51 28.75
C ALA A 740 1.43 7.91 28.60
N ASP A 741 1.30 6.68 29.03
CA ASP A 741 0.03 5.99 29.21
C ASP A 741 0.03 5.24 30.55
N SER A 742 -1.15 4.99 31.11
CA SER A 742 -1.28 4.42 32.44
C SER A 742 -2.41 3.41 32.52
N ILE A 743 -2.22 2.39 33.32
CA ILE A 743 -3.23 1.39 33.65
C ILE A 743 -3.31 1.21 35.15
N VAL A 744 -4.52 0.99 35.69
CA VAL A 744 -4.72 0.67 37.10
C VAL A 744 -4.46 -0.82 37.32
N VAL A 745 -3.72 -1.12 38.37
CA VAL A 745 -3.53 -2.48 38.89
C VAL A 745 -4.27 -2.58 40.20
N ILE A 746 -5.16 -3.55 40.31
CA ILE A 746 -5.95 -3.85 41.49
C ILE A 746 -5.43 -5.15 42.07
N VAL A 747 -5.22 -5.17 43.40
CA VAL A 747 -4.88 -6.35 44.17
C VAL A 747 -5.97 -6.55 45.24
N PRO A 748 -6.99 -7.38 44.93
CA PRO A 748 -8.15 -7.52 45.80
C PRO A 748 -7.81 -8.13 47.17
N ASN A 749 -8.60 -7.77 48.20
CA ASN A 749 -8.59 -8.42 49.50
C ASN A 749 -9.22 -9.82 49.41
N ALA A 750 -10.30 -9.93 48.63
CA ALA A 750 -10.91 -11.21 48.29
C ALA A 750 -11.15 -11.25 46.76
N LEU A 751 -10.89 -12.39 46.16
CA LEU A 751 -11.05 -12.61 44.69
C LEU A 751 -11.46 -14.07 44.44
N MET A 752 -12.46 -14.24 43.62
CA MET A 752 -12.96 -15.54 43.16
C MET A 752 -12.91 -15.64 41.66
N ASP A 753 -12.61 -16.81 41.12
CA ASP A 753 -12.58 -17.10 39.67
C ASP A 753 -13.98 -17.26 39.07
N VAL A 754 -14.77 -16.22 39.15
CA VAL A 754 -16.06 -16.16 38.49
C VAL A 754 -15.88 -15.53 37.13
N ASP A 755 -16.11 -16.29 36.05
CA ASP A 755 -16.00 -15.78 34.68
C ASP A 755 -17.26 -15.00 34.31
N LEU A 756 -17.06 -13.82 33.69
CA LEU A 756 -18.17 -13.02 33.14
C LEU A 756 -18.86 -13.78 32.02
N GLU A 757 -20.16 -13.97 32.13
CA GLU A 757 -21.00 -14.38 30.98
C GLU A 757 -22.04 -13.32 30.68
N LEU A 758 -22.37 -13.27 29.38
CA LEU A 758 -23.33 -12.29 28.88
C LEU A 758 -24.70 -12.95 28.68
N GLN A 759 -25.77 -12.25 29.09
CA GLN A 759 -27.11 -12.77 28.91
C GLN A 759 -27.50 -12.83 27.44
N LYS A 760 -28.18 -13.90 27.03
CA LYS A 760 -28.60 -14.12 25.65
C LYS A 760 -29.81 -13.25 25.25
N TYR A 761 -30.72 -12.99 26.17
CA TYR A 761 -31.91 -12.17 26.00
C TYR A 761 -32.00 -11.11 27.09
N ASP A 762 -32.71 -10.01 26.83
CA ASP A 762 -32.75 -8.82 27.68
C ASP A 762 -33.34 -9.05 29.08
N GLN A 763 -34.12 -10.11 29.28
CA GLN A 763 -34.73 -10.46 30.59
C GLN A 763 -33.98 -11.58 31.30
N TRP A 764 -32.80 -12.03 30.80
CA TRP A 764 -32.11 -13.22 31.31
C TRP A 764 -30.96 -12.94 32.30
N CYS A 765 -30.89 -11.73 32.86
CA CYS A 765 -29.87 -11.41 33.85
C CYS A 765 -29.86 -12.41 35.01
N TRP A 766 -31.05 -12.85 35.48
CA TRP A 766 -31.23 -13.78 36.59
C TRP A 766 -30.57 -15.14 36.33
N VAL A 767 -30.84 -15.77 35.20
CA VAL A 767 -30.30 -17.08 34.87
C VAL A 767 -28.82 -17.05 34.53
N THR A 768 -28.35 -15.93 33.91
CA THR A 768 -26.94 -15.74 33.56
C THR A 768 -26.10 -15.54 34.84
N SER A 769 -26.54 -14.70 35.77
CA SER A 769 -25.89 -14.50 37.05
C SER A 769 -25.81 -15.81 37.88
N VAL A 770 -26.88 -16.59 37.89
CA VAL A 770 -26.86 -17.91 38.50
C VAL A 770 -25.83 -18.84 37.83
N ARG A 771 -25.80 -18.85 36.51
CA ARG A 771 -24.87 -19.71 35.75
C ARG A 771 -23.41 -19.36 36.02
N MET A 772 -23.06 -18.08 36.09
CA MET A 772 -21.71 -17.62 36.45
C MET A 772 -21.30 -18.18 37.81
N ILE A 773 -22.15 -18.05 38.82
CA ILE A 773 -21.90 -18.56 40.17
C ILE A 773 -21.80 -20.09 40.17
N MET A 774 -22.69 -20.78 39.49
CA MET A 774 -22.69 -22.24 39.43
C MET A 774 -21.46 -22.78 38.70
N LYS A 775 -20.97 -22.11 37.68
CA LYS A 775 -19.72 -22.51 37.02
C LYS A 775 -18.48 -22.32 37.88
N TYR A 776 -18.47 -21.32 38.73
CA TYR A 776 -17.42 -21.18 39.76
C TYR A 776 -17.34 -22.40 40.66
N TYR A 777 -18.49 -22.86 41.15
CA TYR A 777 -18.52 -24.06 42.02
C TYR A 777 -18.33 -25.37 41.26
N PHE A 778 -18.83 -25.44 40.02
CA PHE A 778 -18.84 -26.62 39.16
C PHE A 778 -18.35 -26.30 37.75
N PRO A 779 -17.05 -26.18 37.53
CA PRO A 779 -16.48 -25.77 36.22
C PRO A 779 -16.88 -26.64 35.03
N GLY A 780 -17.38 -27.88 35.29
CA GLY A 780 -17.80 -28.80 34.23
C GLY A 780 -19.23 -28.61 33.70
N ILE A 781 -19.93 -27.54 34.09
CA ILE A 781 -21.30 -27.28 33.60
C ILE A 781 -21.28 -26.98 32.09
N THR A 782 -21.97 -27.84 31.33
CA THR A 782 -22.17 -27.67 29.88
C THR A 782 -23.57 -27.15 29.52
N ALA A 783 -24.54 -27.25 30.43
CA ALA A 783 -25.89 -26.74 30.21
C ALA A 783 -25.91 -25.24 29.91
N SER A 784 -26.62 -24.85 28.85
CA SER A 784 -26.73 -23.46 28.39
C SER A 784 -27.75 -22.65 29.21
N GLN A 785 -27.81 -21.34 29.00
CA GLN A 785 -28.88 -20.47 29.53
C GLN A 785 -30.27 -20.94 29.03
N ASP A 786 -30.37 -21.35 27.73
CA ASP A 786 -31.61 -21.87 27.15
C ASP A 786 -32.11 -23.12 27.89
N ASP A 787 -31.19 -24.04 28.22
CA ASP A 787 -31.54 -25.28 28.92
C ASP A 787 -32.14 -25.00 30.31
N ALA A 788 -31.54 -24.06 31.04
CA ALA A 788 -32.02 -23.68 32.35
C ALA A 788 -33.34 -22.93 32.29
N VAL A 789 -33.52 -21.99 31.37
CA VAL A 789 -34.78 -21.28 31.18
C VAL A 789 -35.88 -22.27 30.79
N LYS A 790 -35.59 -23.20 29.89
CA LYS A 790 -36.55 -24.25 29.49
C LYS A 790 -36.91 -25.12 30.68
N HIS A 791 -35.94 -25.47 31.54
CA HIS A 791 -36.19 -26.25 32.75
C HIS A 791 -37.10 -25.50 33.75
N VAL A 792 -36.84 -24.21 33.97
CA VAL A 792 -37.55 -23.39 34.98
C VAL A 792 -38.90 -22.90 34.46
N LYS A 793 -39.00 -22.47 33.21
CA LYS A 793 -40.20 -21.85 32.60
C LYS A 793 -41.01 -22.80 31.71
N GLY A 794 -40.52 -24.03 31.48
CA GLY A 794 -41.19 -25.01 30.62
C GLY A 794 -40.85 -24.88 29.12
N SER A 795 -40.41 -23.71 28.67
CA SER A 795 -39.99 -23.42 27.29
C SER A 795 -38.91 -22.31 27.31
N VAL A 796 -38.19 -22.15 26.17
CA VAL A 796 -37.25 -21.06 26.01
C VAL A 796 -38.05 -19.77 25.74
N VAL A 797 -38.17 -18.93 26.75
CA VAL A 797 -38.96 -17.69 26.71
C VAL A 797 -38.15 -16.53 27.31
N ASN A 798 -38.31 -15.34 26.74
CA ASN A 798 -37.64 -14.14 27.20
C ASN A 798 -38.50 -13.49 28.34
N LEU A 799 -38.40 -14.04 29.54
CA LEU A 799 -39.14 -13.57 30.71
C LEU A 799 -38.20 -13.34 31.90
N PRO A 800 -38.49 -12.36 32.77
CA PRO A 800 -37.75 -12.15 34.01
C PRO A 800 -37.89 -13.35 34.95
N GLY A 801 -36.91 -13.50 35.84
CA GLY A 801 -36.87 -14.55 36.87
C GLY A 801 -37.13 -14.01 38.25
N SER A 802 -37.85 -14.77 39.07
CA SER A 802 -37.95 -14.55 40.51
C SER A 802 -36.76 -15.19 41.25
N HIS A 803 -36.64 -14.93 42.57
CA HIS A 803 -35.67 -15.62 43.42
C HIS A 803 -35.87 -17.15 43.42
N GLU A 804 -37.16 -17.60 43.35
CA GLU A 804 -37.48 -19.03 43.23
C GLU A 804 -37.01 -19.60 41.89
N ASP A 805 -37.08 -18.81 40.80
CA ASP A 805 -36.56 -19.21 39.50
C ASP A 805 -35.01 -19.32 39.51
N ALA A 806 -34.35 -18.41 40.23
CA ALA A 806 -32.90 -18.45 40.42
C ALA A 806 -32.48 -19.69 41.23
N GLU A 807 -33.24 -20.03 42.26
CA GLU A 807 -33.00 -21.27 43.04
C GLU A 807 -33.20 -22.53 42.16
N LYS A 808 -34.27 -22.59 41.38
CA LYS A 808 -34.52 -23.71 40.46
C LYS A 808 -33.42 -23.85 39.42
N ALA A 809 -32.94 -22.72 38.85
CA ALA A 809 -31.83 -22.70 37.91
C ALA A 809 -30.52 -23.18 38.55
N ALA A 810 -30.22 -22.73 39.76
CA ALA A 810 -29.05 -23.19 40.52
C ALA A 810 -29.09 -24.71 40.81
N ASN A 811 -30.23 -25.20 41.21
CA ASN A 811 -30.44 -26.64 41.42
C ASN A 811 -30.28 -27.44 40.13
N TYR A 812 -30.79 -26.92 38.99
CA TYR A 812 -30.62 -27.53 37.71
C TYR A 812 -29.14 -27.59 37.27
N TYR A 813 -28.42 -26.48 37.34
CA TYR A 813 -27.02 -26.44 36.97
C TYR A 813 -26.11 -27.30 37.87
N SER A 814 -26.38 -27.31 39.15
CA SER A 814 -25.59 -28.06 40.14
C SER A 814 -25.99 -29.53 40.31
N GLY A 815 -27.12 -29.95 39.71
CA GLY A 815 -27.70 -31.28 40.01
C GLY A 815 -28.13 -31.39 41.45
N ASN A 816 -28.72 -30.38 42.05
CA ASN A 816 -29.17 -30.26 43.45
C ASN A 816 -28.04 -30.35 44.50
N LYS A 817 -26.82 -29.98 44.16
CA LYS A 817 -25.66 -30.05 45.06
C LYS A 817 -25.40 -28.75 45.84
N VAL A 818 -26.22 -27.72 45.65
CA VAL A 818 -26.09 -26.45 46.38
C VAL A 818 -27.24 -26.25 47.35
N GLN A 819 -26.98 -25.48 48.40
CA GLN A 819 -27.99 -25.01 49.36
C GLN A 819 -28.21 -23.51 49.09
N TYR A 820 -29.44 -23.12 48.86
CA TYR A 820 -29.88 -21.76 48.63
C TYR A 820 -30.00 -20.98 49.96
N HIS A 821 -29.52 -19.74 49.93
CA HIS A 821 -29.66 -18.76 51.03
C HIS A 821 -30.16 -17.44 50.46
N SER A 822 -31.11 -16.82 51.17
CA SER A 822 -31.61 -15.47 50.82
C SER A 822 -31.54 -14.62 52.09
N ILE A 823 -30.86 -13.50 52.00
CA ILE A 823 -30.71 -12.55 53.12
C ILE A 823 -31.16 -11.18 52.66
N SER A 824 -31.72 -10.35 53.55
CA SER A 824 -31.85 -8.92 53.29
C SER A 824 -30.48 -8.35 53.00
N PHE A 825 -30.41 -7.24 52.30
CA PHE A 825 -29.10 -6.66 51.96
C PHE A 825 -28.28 -6.49 53.25
N PRO A 826 -27.11 -7.18 53.34
CA PRO A 826 -26.35 -7.26 54.59
C PRO A 826 -25.60 -5.96 54.87
N ASP A 827 -25.15 -5.76 56.12
CA ASP A 827 -24.14 -4.73 56.39
C ASP A 827 -22.79 -5.07 55.70
N GLU A 828 -21.92 -4.07 55.62
CA GLU A 828 -20.68 -4.20 54.87
C GLU A 828 -19.71 -5.26 55.45
N ASP A 829 -19.68 -5.43 56.77
CA ASP A 829 -18.83 -6.44 57.39
C ASP A 829 -19.32 -7.87 57.09
N THR A 830 -20.64 -8.09 57.13
CA THR A 830 -21.25 -9.36 56.71
C THR A 830 -21.01 -9.62 55.20
N LEU A 831 -21.12 -8.60 54.35
CA LEU A 831 -20.87 -8.73 52.94
C LEU A 831 -19.42 -9.16 52.66
N ARG A 832 -18.45 -8.48 53.27
CA ARG A 832 -17.04 -8.83 53.16
C ARG A 832 -16.74 -10.21 53.72
N GLY A 833 -17.32 -10.57 54.86
CA GLY A 833 -17.14 -11.89 55.45
C GLY A 833 -17.58 -13.04 54.54
N LEU A 834 -18.68 -12.90 53.81
CA LEU A 834 -19.10 -13.90 52.83
C LEU A 834 -18.10 -14.00 51.66
N LEU A 835 -17.56 -12.86 51.18
CA LEU A 835 -16.57 -12.85 50.10
C LEU A 835 -15.21 -13.42 50.57
N ASP A 836 -14.82 -13.16 51.84
CA ASP A 836 -13.60 -13.74 52.43
C ASP A 836 -13.71 -15.27 52.59
N ASP A 837 -14.92 -15.80 52.78
CA ASP A 837 -15.21 -17.23 52.76
C ASP A 837 -15.28 -17.84 51.33
N GLY A 838 -15.03 -17.05 50.28
CA GLY A 838 -15.03 -17.52 48.90
C GLY A 838 -16.44 -17.76 48.34
N ILE A 839 -17.41 -17.04 48.81
CA ILE A 839 -18.82 -17.16 48.41
C ILE A 839 -19.17 -16.01 47.47
N PRO A 840 -19.30 -16.23 46.15
CA PRO A 840 -19.78 -15.20 45.22
C PRO A 840 -21.26 -14.92 45.42
N LEU A 841 -21.64 -13.67 45.32
CA LEU A 841 -22.95 -13.20 45.72
C LEU A 841 -23.80 -12.78 44.55
N TYR A 842 -25.04 -13.25 44.50
CA TYR A 842 -26.04 -12.79 43.53
C TYR A 842 -26.72 -11.54 44.12
N LEU A 843 -26.48 -10.38 43.51
CA LEU A 843 -27.10 -9.11 43.84
C LEU A 843 -28.40 -8.96 43.05
N SER A 844 -29.56 -8.93 43.78
CA SER A 844 -30.86 -8.62 43.21
C SER A 844 -31.16 -7.13 43.41
N GLU A 845 -31.36 -6.42 42.35
CA GLU A 845 -31.65 -4.97 42.34
C GLU A 845 -33.02 -4.71 41.75
N ARG A 846 -33.69 -3.68 42.25
CA ARG A 846 -34.99 -3.24 41.77
C ARG A 846 -34.84 -1.84 41.17
N TRP A 847 -35.16 -1.70 39.92
CA TRP A 847 -35.18 -0.40 39.25
C TRP A 847 -36.58 0.16 39.23
N ILE A 848 -36.78 1.36 39.78
CA ILE A 848 -38.04 2.03 39.86
C ILE A 848 -38.06 3.18 38.86
N VAL A 849 -38.96 3.11 37.86
CA VAL A 849 -39.17 4.16 36.85
C VAL A 849 -40.65 4.49 36.90
N GLY A 850 -41.04 5.56 37.62
CA GLY A 850 -42.45 5.90 37.85
C GLY A 850 -43.18 4.75 38.59
N ASP A 851 -44.29 4.26 38.04
CA ASP A 851 -45.08 3.15 38.59
C ASP A 851 -44.59 1.75 38.17
N ASP A 852 -43.57 1.68 37.25
CA ASP A 852 -43.00 0.43 36.78
C ASP A 852 -41.70 0.07 37.53
N SER A 853 -41.67 -1.13 38.10
CA SER A 853 -40.46 -1.68 38.72
C SER A 853 -39.88 -2.81 37.87
N LYS A 854 -38.61 -2.70 37.50
CA LYS A 854 -37.87 -3.74 36.76
C LYS A 854 -36.78 -4.29 37.69
N GLY A 855 -36.55 -5.61 37.68
CA GLY A 855 -35.46 -6.23 38.39
C GLY A 855 -34.21 -6.39 37.53
N HIS A 856 -33.04 -6.33 38.16
CA HIS A 856 -31.77 -6.69 37.54
C HIS A 856 -30.96 -7.61 38.47
N ALA A 857 -30.09 -8.43 37.87
CA ALA A 857 -29.26 -9.33 38.61
C ALA A 857 -27.79 -9.22 38.20
N ARG A 858 -26.90 -9.12 39.17
CA ARG A 858 -25.44 -9.05 39.02
C ARG A 858 -24.75 -10.04 39.93
N VAL A 859 -23.42 -10.22 39.76
CA VAL A 859 -22.62 -11.10 40.60
C VAL A 859 -21.47 -10.33 41.24
N ILE A 860 -21.38 -10.30 42.57
CA ILE A 860 -20.21 -9.79 43.27
C ILE A 860 -19.26 -10.95 43.48
N TYR A 861 -17.98 -10.77 43.05
CA TYR A 861 -16.97 -11.82 43.03
C TYR A 861 -15.64 -11.46 43.72
N GLY A 862 -15.59 -10.30 44.40
CA GLY A 862 -14.43 -9.83 45.13
C GLY A 862 -14.55 -8.39 45.58
N TYR A 863 -13.55 -7.92 46.34
CA TYR A 863 -13.47 -6.53 46.79
C TYR A 863 -12.02 -6.13 47.09
N TYR A 864 -11.74 -4.84 47.11
CA TYR A 864 -10.46 -4.27 47.53
C TYR A 864 -10.65 -2.97 48.33
N GLU A 865 -9.68 -2.67 49.19
CA GLU A 865 -9.66 -1.39 49.90
C GLU A 865 -9.17 -0.28 48.98
N TYR A 866 -10.02 0.72 48.79
CA TYR A 866 -9.73 1.88 47.92
C TYR A 866 -9.03 3.00 48.71
N GLU A 867 -9.59 3.34 49.89
CA GLU A 867 -9.00 4.19 50.93
C GLU A 867 -9.17 3.47 52.28
N PRO A 868 -8.40 3.84 53.29
CA PRO A 868 -8.50 3.16 54.60
C PRO A 868 -9.94 3.12 55.13
N GLY A 869 -10.52 1.95 55.21
CA GLY A 869 -11.90 1.71 55.65
C GLY A 869 -12.98 1.95 54.58
N ASP A 870 -12.62 2.27 53.35
CA ASP A 870 -13.55 2.39 52.21
C ASP A 870 -13.25 1.30 51.18
N TYR A 871 -14.26 0.52 50.81
CA TYR A 871 -14.11 -0.67 49.99
C TYR A 871 -14.87 -0.55 48.66
N VAL A 872 -14.28 -1.11 47.63
CA VAL A 872 -14.86 -1.22 46.28
C VAL A 872 -15.04 -2.68 45.93
N TYR A 873 -16.25 -3.02 45.51
CA TYR A 873 -16.65 -4.38 45.15
C TYR A 873 -16.51 -4.61 43.66
N LEU A 874 -15.99 -5.78 43.27
CA LEU A 874 -15.87 -6.24 41.91
C LEU A 874 -17.16 -6.93 41.50
N VAL A 875 -17.80 -6.42 40.45
CA VAL A 875 -19.13 -6.84 40.02
C VAL A 875 -19.13 -7.27 38.58
N HIS A 876 -19.69 -8.43 38.26
CA HIS A 876 -20.03 -8.84 36.91
C HIS A 876 -21.49 -8.51 36.60
N ASP A 877 -21.68 -7.73 35.55
CA ASP A 877 -22.99 -7.40 35.01
C ASP A 877 -23.23 -8.22 33.72
N PRO A 878 -24.20 -9.13 33.69
CA PRO A 878 -24.49 -9.92 32.48
C PRO A 878 -25.16 -9.15 31.37
N TYR A 879 -25.60 -7.90 31.62
CA TYR A 879 -26.35 -7.09 30.65
C TYR A 879 -25.46 -6.48 29.59
N GLN A 880 -25.77 -6.75 28.34
CA GLN A 880 -25.01 -6.26 27.17
C GLN A 880 -25.74 -5.20 26.35
N TRP A 881 -27.06 -5.05 26.56
CA TRP A 881 -27.92 -4.30 25.68
C TRP A 881 -27.89 -2.81 26.02
N VAL A 882 -26.99 -2.06 25.41
CA VAL A 882 -26.90 -0.63 25.63
C VAL A 882 -27.53 0.08 24.43
N LYS A 883 -28.77 0.54 24.57
CA LYS A 883 -29.41 1.42 23.56
C LYS A 883 -28.86 2.86 23.57
N THR A 884 -28.22 3.32 24.63
CA THR A 884 -27.60 4.67 24.72
C THR A 884 -26.58 4.65 25.87
N ASN A 885 -25.43 5.32 25.69
CA ASN A 885 -24.38 5.76 26.64
C ASN A 885 -24.46 5.28 28.12
N ILE A 886 -24.88 4.06 28.41
CA ILE A 886 -24.93 3.52 29.76
C ILE A 886 -23.61 2.77 29.99
N ARG A 887 -22.81 3.23 30.95
CA ARG A 887 -21.62 2.51 31.41
C ARG A 887 -22.05 1.34 32.27
N ILE A 888 -21.61 0.13 31.93
CA ILE A 888 -21.77 -1.03 32.81
C ILE A 888 -20.79 -0.87 33.95
N LYS A 889 -21.31 -0.73 35.17
CA LYS A 889 -20.47 -0.60 36.36
C LYS A 889 -19.92 -1.98 36.76
N THR A 890 -18.62 -2.08 36.77
CA THR A 890 -17.87 -3.28 37.13
C THR A 890 -17.17 -3.12 38.48
N GLN A 891 -17.27 -1.92 39.09
CA GLN A 891 -16.76 -1.58 40.42
C GLN A 891 -17.77 -0.69 41.11
N MET A 892 -18.11 -1.01 42.34
CA MET A 892 -19.12 -0.30 43.11
C MET A 892 -18.67 -0.16 44.58
N SER A 893 -18.78 1.05 45.15
CA SER A 893 -18.66 1.22 46.63
C SER A 893 -19.85 0.59 47.33
N TYR A 894 -19.72 0.30 48.65
CA TYR A 894 -20.83 -0.19 49.44
C TYR A 894 -22.02 0.78 49.42
N ALA A 895 -21.76 2.07 49.54
CA ALA A 895 -22.79 3.10 49.43
C ALA A 895 -23.53 3.05 48.08
N ASN A 896 -22.81 2.75 46.99
CA ASN A 896 -23.43 2.59 45.66
C ASN A 896 -24.22 1.28 45.54
N LEU A 897 -23.78 0.21 46.20
CA LEU A 897 -24.56 -1.03 46.29
C LEU A 897 -25.86 -0.80 47.07
N CYS A 898 -25.82 0.06 48.14
CA CYS A 898 -26.97 0.34 48.99
C CYS A 898 -27.95 1.36 48.42
N ASN A 899 -27.49 2.37 47.72
CA ASN A 899 -28.30 3.57 47.36
C ASN A 899 -28.29 3.97 45.91
N GLU A 900 -27.52 3.33 45.08
CA GLU A 900 -27.29 3.71 43.65
C GLU A 900 -27.43 5.20 43.27
N ARG A 901 -26.91 6.08 44.07
CA ARG A 901 -26.61 7.44 43.60
C ARG A 901 -25.26 7.37 42.93
N ASN A 902 -25.29 7.61 41.63
CA ASN A 902 -24.09 7.66 40.79
C ASN A 902 -23.00 8.58 41.33
N ILE A 903 -22.06 8.05 42.11
CA ILE A 903 -20.81 8.72 42.40
C ILE A 903 -19.71 7.86 41.80
N GLY A 904 -19.16 8.29 40.66
CA GLY A 904 -18.02 7.63 40.01
C GLY A 904 -16.77 7.84 40.82
N ILE A 905 -15.90 6.86 40.79
CA ILE A 905 -14.50 7.01 41.19
C ILE A 905 -13.85 8.05 40.30
N SER A 906 -13.20 9.05 40.91
CA SER A 906 -12.63 10.20 40.20
C SER A 906 -11.67 9.76 39.07
N GLY A 907 -11.96 10.16 37.85
CA GLY A 907 -11.21 9.87 36.64
C GLY A 907 -12.04 9.39 35.45
N ILE A 908 -13.35 9.21 35.67
CA ILE A 908 -14.30 8.85 34.63
C ILE A 908 -15.35 9.97 34.55
N ASP A 909 -15.41 10.70 33.44
CA ASP A 909 -16.36 11.80 33.19
C ASP A 909 -17.79 11.38 33.53
N GLU A 910 -18.35 12.00 34.55
CA GLU A 910 -19.73 11.79 35.00
C GLU A 910 -20.68 12.72 34.26
N LYS A 911 -21.53 12.16 33.39
CA LYS A 911 -22.85 12.79 33.14
C LYS A 911 -23.85 12.08 34.02
N PRO A 912 -24.66 12.84 34.83
CA PRO A 912 -25.72 12.23 35.62
C PRO A 912 -26.71 11.57 34.65
N LEU A 913 -26.83 10.24 34.74
CA LEU A 913 -27.97 9.54 34.14
C LEU A 913 -29.23 10.02 34.89
N ASN A 914 -30.33 10.19 34.17
CA ASN A 914 -31.62 10.54 34.71
C ASN A 914 -31.92 9.87 36.03
N THR A 915 -32.54 10.61 36.93
CA THR A 915 -32.92 10.30 38.32
C THR A 915 -33.85 9.07 38.46
N ASN A 916 -33.37 7.90 38.04
CA ASN A 916 -34.03 6.64 38.27
C ASN A 916 -33.41 6.00 39.53
N GLU A 917 -34.16 5.85 40.55
CA GLU A 917 -33.73 5.29 41.83
C GLU A 917 -33.76 3.76 41.75
N TRP A 918 -32.61 3.13 42.10
CA TRP A 918 -32.51 1.69 42.35
C TRP A 918 -32.66 1.44 43.82
N GLU A 919 -33.43 0.42 44.19
CA GLU A 919 -33.48 -0.07 45.55
C GLU A 919 -32.75 -1.41 45.65
N PRO A 920 -31.85 -1.62 46.64
CA PRO A 920 -31.26 -2.90 46.83
C PRO A 920 -32.34 -3.93 47.26
N GLY A 921 -32.37 -5.01 46.50
CA GLY A 921 -33.23 -6.15 46.82
C GLY A 921 -32.56 -7.10 47.79
N ASN A 922 -33.07 -8.32 47.88
CA ASN A 922 -32.41 -9.37 48.65
C ASN A 922 -31.14 -9.82 47.94
N MET A 923 -30.12 -10.18 48.74
CA MET A 923 -28.93 -10.84 48.27
C MET A 923 -29.10 -12.35 48.35
N LEU A 924 -28.71 -13.06 47.28
CA LEU A 924 -28.77 -14.51 47.24
C LEU A 924 -27.34 -15.06 47.17
N TYR A 925 -27.15 -16.18 47.83
CA TYR A 925 -25.93 -16.95 47.68
C TYR A 925 -26.19 -18.45 47.84
N TRP A 926 -25.24 -19.25 47.43
CA TRP A 926 -25.32 -20.69 47.53
C TRP A 926 -24.07 -21.23 48.20
N THR A 927 -24.24 -22.23 49.00
CA THR A 927 -23.15 -23.04 49.54
C THR A 927 -23.22 -24.44 48.96
N VAL A 928 -22.06 -25.07 48.76
CA VAL A 928 -22.03 -26.47 48.29
C VAL A 928 -22.45 -27.36 49.43
N LYS A 929 -23.39 -28.28 49.20
CA LYS A 929 -23.83 -29.26 50.22
C LYS A 929 -22.67 -30.20 50.55
N PRO A 930 -22.47 -30.55 51.82
CA PRO A 930 -21.41 -31.44 52.24
C PRO A 930 -21.51 -32.83 51.62
#